data_4176e45dc8fc79e728c340383134e081
#
_entry.id   4176e45dc8fc79e728c340383134e081
#
_cell.length_a   1.000
_cell.length_b   1.000
_cell.length_c   1.000
_cell.angle_alpha   90.00
_cell.angle_beta   90.00
_cell.angle_gamma   90.00
#
_symmetry.space_group_name_H-M   'P 1'
#
loop_
_entity.id
_entity.type
_entity.pdbx_description
1 polymer ?
#
loop_
_entity_poly.entity_id
_entity_poly.type
_entity_poly.pdbx_seq_one_letter_code
_entity_poly.pdbx_strand_id
1 'polypeptide(L)'
;MLNVTPIRGNNQYAAAHYFSAADDYYAKEHPGEWQGQGAQALGLTGPVEQAQLSRLLDGQLPNGERIQTTFDPTDNKKRMGLDLTFSAPKSVSMQALVAGDKDVTAAHDRAVTRALEQVERLAEARKKVKGKSYRERTANMVIGKFRHEMSRAKDPQLHTHAVVLNMTQRADGAWRALSNEDIFRVQHEVDALYKAELARGLQALGYAIRLVDDQGNFELDHISRDQIEAFSARSRVIEEALANEGKTRATATTLEKQIISLATRPRKDESDRELVKQYWVEKSRELGIDYGLRSQLDGRTYEAGDSFGTRGRERGDAGDRIAATSLPASLTPAQAVVQYAINHLTEREAVVRETALTATALRRAVGLAGPDEVRAEIKRLAGQGALIEAVPAYRMADRKDGPALSSAGWKSYLQELKGWSDKQAQQYVGNAIKQGSLVPAEKRYTTQKALAREKAILAIERTGRGAIEPIMTAAAVKTALEGTALSAGQRFAVETIVSTKNRFVGIQGDAGTGKTYTVNQAVALIKQASAVSEGYRTVALAPYGNQVKALKNEGLEAHTLASFLRTKDKPIDGKTIIVLDESGVVGARQMEQVMRVVEKAGARMVLLGDTKQTEAIEAGKPFAQLQQDGMQTARISEIQRQKDHELKTAVEHAAEGRVTPSLAHIKHVEELKEPIERHRAIVNDYIGNPPAH
;
A
#
# COMPACT_ATOMS: atom_id res chain seq x y z
N MET A 1 11.36 -15.43 -2.06
CA MET A 1 10.01 -14.86 -2.32
C MET A 1 8.98 -15.63 -1.51
N LEU A 2 8.11 -14.93 -0.78
CA LEU A 2 7.05 -15.54 0.03
C LEU A 2 5.71 -15.54 -0.72
N ASN A 3 5.08 -16.71 -0.81
CA ASN A 3 3.68 -16.86 -1.23
C ASN A 3 2.85 -17.42 -0.07
N VAL A 4 1.62 -16.91 0.11
CA VAL A 4 0.69 -17.35 1.16
C VAL A 4 -0.57 -17.91 0.50
N THR A 5 -0.83 -19.19 0.68
CA THR A 5 -1.97 -19.89 0.07
C THR A 5 -2.85 -20.54 1.15
N PRO A 6 -4.17 -20.26 1.18
CA PRO A 6 -5.06 -20.96 2.10
C PRO A 6 -5.20 -22.45 1.75
N ILE A 7 -5.01 -23.33 2.74
CA ILE A 7 -5.31 -24.76 2.62
C ILE A 7 -6.80 -24.93 2.92
N ARG A 8 -7.56 -25.38 1.92
CA ARG A 8 -9.01 -25.59 1.98
C ARG A 8 -9.35 -26.99 1.53
N GLY A 9 -10.40 -27.59 2.07
CA GLY A 9 -10.88 -28.87 1.58
C GLY A 9 -11.96 -29.51 2.46
N ASN A 10 -12.57 -30.56 1.94
CA ASN A 10 -13.39 -31.51 2.70
C ASN A 10 -12.50 -32.48 3.46
N ASN A 11 -12.96 -32.93 4.63
CA ASN A 11 -12.20 -33.68 5.64
C ASN A 11 -11.39 -34.91 5.16
N GLN A 12 -11.70 -35.47 4.00
CA GLN A 12 -11.00 -36.66 3.49
C GLN A 12 -10.02 -36.38 2.35
N TYR A 13 -10.14 -35.24 1.64
CA TYR A 13 -9.37 -34.99 0.42
C TYR A 13 -8.27 -33.92 0.56
N ALA A 14 -8.37 -32.98 1.50
CA ALA A 14 -7.39 -31.88 1.54
C ALA A 14 -6.07 -32.31 2.17
N ALA A 15 -6.09 -33.05 3.26
CA ALA A 15 -4.87 -33.63 3.83
C ALA A 15 -4.29 -34.71 2.89
N ALA A 16 -5.16 -35.58 2.34
CA ALA A 16 -4.75 -36.58 1.37
C ALA A 16 -4.25 -35.98 0.05
N HIS A 17 -4.77 -34.82 -0.40
CA HIS A 17 -4.36 -34.19 -1.66
C HIS A 17 -3.06 -33.40 -1.54
N TYR A 18 -2.77 -32.81 -0.36
CA TYR A 18 -1.48 -32.17 -0.07
C TYR A 18 -0.38 -33.17 0.25
N PHE A 19 -0.78 -34.36 0.78
CA PHE A 19 0.10 -35.43 1.24
C PHE A 19 -0.35 -36.82 0.75
N SER A 20 -1.06 -36.92 -0.38
CA SER A 20 -1.49 -38.21 -0.96
C SER A 20 -0.28 -39.04 -1.40
N ALA A 21 -0.48 -40.33 -1.67
CA ALA A 21 0.57 -41.27 -2.10
C ALA A 21 1.34 -40.80 -3.34
N ALA A 22 0.70 -39.99 -4.21
CA ALA A 22 1.38 -39.23 -5.27
C ALA A 22 2.19 -38.02 -4.75
N ASP A 23 1.92 -37.58 -3.53
CA ASP A 23 2.59 -36.52 -2.78
C ASP A 23 3.45 -37.05 -1.60
N ASP A 24 3.61 -38.34 -1.46
CA ASP A 24 4.62 -39.04 -0.60
C ASP A 24 6.06 -38.56 -0.90
N TYR A 25 6.18 -37.84 -1.99
CA TYR A 25 7.27 -37.00 -2.45
C TYR A 25 7.80 -36.03 -1.37
N TYR A 26 6.94 -35.43 -0.57
CA TYR A 26 7.32 -34.40 0.42
C TYR A 26 7.92 -34.99 1.70
N ALA A 27 7.42 -36.14 2.12
CA ALA A 27 7.89 -36.83 3.33
C ALA A 27 9.13 -37.71 3.10
N LYS A 28 9.43 -38.07 1.84
CA LYS A 28 10.55 -38.95 1.51
C LYS A 28 11.90 -38.24 1.33
N GLU A 29 11.89 -36.96 0.95
CA GLU A 29 13.15 -36.25 0.72
C GLU A 29 13.83 -35.78 2.00
N HIS A 30 13.07 -35.03 2.79
CA HIS A 30 13.52 -34.55 4.09
C HIS A 30 12.34 -34.70 5.05
N PRO A 31 12.46 -35.47 6.12
CA PRO A 31 11.44 -35.51 7.13
C PRO A 31 11.17 -34.08 7.59
N GLY A 32 9.89 -33.64 7.47
CA GLY A 32 9.49 -32.28 7.88
C GLY A 32 9.83 -32.03 9.34
N GLU A 33 9.96 -30.78 9.70
CA GLU A 33 10.25 -30.34 11.06
C GLU A 33 9.08 -29.56 11.66
N TRP A 34 8.81 -29.78 12.95
CA TRP A 34 7.87 -28.94 13.69
C TRP A 34 8.53 -27.64 14.15
N GLN A 35 7.80 -26.52 14.05
CA GLN A 35 8.18 -25.21 14.58
C GLN A 35 6.99 -24.53 15.25
N GLY A 36 7.29 -23.66 16.23
CA GLY A 36 6.37 -22.77 16.90
C GLY A 36 6.05 -23.20 18.34
N GLN A 37 5.68 -22.21 19.16
CA GLN A 37 5.32 -22.41 20.56
C GLN A 37 4.10 -23.31 20.71
N GLY A 38 3.15 -23.25 19.74
CA GLY A 38 2.00 -24.15 19.71
C GLY A 38 2.40 -25.60 19.46
N ALA A 39 3.40 -25.84 18.60
CA ALA A 39 3.92 -27.19 18.39
C ALA A 39 4.57 -27.73 19.66
N GLN A 40 5.37 -26.92 20.34
CA GLN A 40 5.97 -27.29 21.63
C GLN A 40 4.92 -27.57 22.71
N ALA A 41 3.86 -26.75 22.78
CA ALA A 41 2.76 -26.94 23.73
C ALA A 41 1.97 -28.26 23.49
N LEU A 42 1.97 -28.80 22.26
CA LEU A 42 1.40 -30.10 21.91
C LEU A 42 2.37 -31.26 22.07
N GLY A 43 3.62 -30.99 22.49
CA GLY A 43 4.66 -32.02 22.59
C GLY A 43 5.12 -32.56 21.24
N LEU A 44 4.95 -31.79 20.15
CA LEU A 44 5.35 -32.19 18.80
C LEU A 44 6.88 -31.98 18.66
N THR A 45 7.60 -33.09 18.61
CA THR A 45 9.06 -33.14 18.48
C THR A 45 9.45 -34.13 17.39
N GLY A 46 10.65 -33.97 16.82
CA GLY A 46 11.12 -34.84 15.74
C GLY A 46 10.51 -34.56 14.38
N PRO A 47 10.53 -35.54 13.48
CA PRO A 47 10.03 -35.40 12.13
C PRO A 47 8.49 -35.26 12.10
N VAL A 48 7.98 -34.55 11.08
CA VAL A 48 6.53 -34.44 10.86
C VAL A 48 5.99 -35.74 10.24
N GLU A 49 5.23 -36.46 11.02
CA GLU A 49 4.56 -37.69 10.53
C GLU A 49 3.26 -37.31 9.77
N GLN A 50 3.05 -37.93 8.59
CA GLN A 50 1.90 -37.66 7.74
C GLN A 50 0.57 -37.88 8.45
N ALA A 51 0.43 -39.01 9.19
CA ALA A 51 -0.78 -39.32 9.92
C ALA A 51 -1.08 -38.33 11.05
N GLN A 52 -0.02 -37.82 11.71
CA GLN A 52 -0.14 -36.83 12.76
C GLN A 52 -0.56 -35.47 12.17
N LEU A 53 0.09 -35.03 11.09
CA LEU A 53 -0.23 -33.79 10.38
C LEU A 53 -1.67 -33.81 9.85
N SER A 54 -2.12 -34.93 9.26
CA SER A 54 -3.49 -35.06 8.76
C SER A 54 -4.53 -34.90 9.88
N ARG A 55 -4.32 -35.54 11.03
CA ARG A 55 -5.22 -35.36 12.20
C ARG A 55 -5.26 -33.93 12.69
N LEU A 56 -4.11 -33.27 12.79
CA LEU A 56 -4.02 -31.87 13.23
C LEU A 56 -4.67 -30.91 12.22
N LEU A 57 -4.53 -31.13 10.90
CA LEU A 57 -5.23 -30.33 9.86
C LEU A 57 -6.75 -30.51 10.01
N ASP A 58 -7.25 -31.66 10.40
CA ASP A 58 -8.66 -31.88 10.71
C ASP A 58 -9.11 -31.27 12.06
N GLY A 59 -8.18 -30.68 12.81
CA GLY A 59 -8.43 -30.05 14.12
C GLY A 59 -8.49 -31.06 15.26
N GLN A 60 -7.99 -32.29 15.09
CA GLN A 60 -7.87 -33.29 16.15
C GLN A 60 -6.50 -33.14 16.84
N LEU A 61 -6.53 -32.84 18.13
CA LEU A 61 -5.34 -32.73 18.98
C LEU A 61 -4.76 -34.14 19.35
N PRO A 62 -3.48 -34.21 19.75
CA PRO A 62 -2.84 -35.48 20.16
C PRO A 62 -3.55 -36.19 21.30
N ASN A 63 -4.21 -35.47 22.21
CA ASN A 63 -5.00 -36.01 23.32
C ASN A 63 -6.40 -36.51 22.88
N GLY A 64 -6.75 -36.45 21.59
CA GLY A 64 -8.03 -36.87 21.04
C GLY A 64 -9.12 -35.80 21.05
N GLU A 65 -8.91 -34.66 21.71
CA GLU A 65 -9.85 -33.55 21.67
C GLU A 65 -9.93 -32.94 20.26
N ARG A 66 -11.10 -32.37 19.94
CA ARG A 66 -11.29 -31.64 18.69
C ARG A 66 -11.46 -30.15 18.95
N ILE A 67 -10.78 -29.34 18.18
CA ILE A 67 -10.98 -27.90 18.19
C ILE A 67 -12.40 -27.61 17.70
N GLN A 68 -13.16 -26.88 18.50
CA GLN A 68 -14.48 -26.40 18.10
C GLN A 68 -14.33 -25.39 16.96
N THR A 69 -14.45 -25.86 15.74
CA THR A 69 -14.67 -25.04 14.56
C THR A 69 -16.17 -25.04 14.28
N THR A 70 -16.75 -23.90 13.97
CA THR A 70 -18.08 -23.84 13.35
C THR A 70 -17.96 -24.54 11.99
N PHE A 71 -18.30 -25.81 11.95
CA PHE A 71 -18.27 -26.63 10.76
C PHE A 71 -19.64 -26.56 10.11
N ASP A 72 -19.71 -25.98 8.92
CA ASP A 72 -20.83 -26.20 8.01
C ASP A 72 -20.45 -27.35 7.08
N PRO A 73 -21.09 -28.52 7.20
CA PRO A 73 -20.80 -29.66 6.34
C PRO A 73 -21.16 -29.42 4.87
N THR A 74 -21.90 -28.34 4.57
CA THR A 74 -22.27 -27.94 3.21
C THR A 74 -21.31 -26.92 2.60
N ASP A 75 -20.44 -26.28 3.41
CA ASP A 75 -19.47 -25.30 2.93
C ASP A 75 -18.10 -25.94 2.69
N ASN A 76 -17.81 -26.20 1.40
CA ASN A 76 -16.49 -26.63 0.90
C ASN A 76 -15.36 -25.65 1.22
N LYS A 77 -15.59 -24.65 2.06
CA LYS A 77 -14.69 -23.53 2.36
C LYS A 77 -14.01 -23.62 3.73
N LYS A 78 -14.09 -24.76 4.44
CA LYS A 78 -13.36 -24.93 5.70
C LYS A 78 -11.87 -24.69 5.47
N ARG A 79 -11.29 -23.73 6.18
CA ARG A 79 -9.86 -23.49 6.18
C ARG A 79 -9.19 -24.42 7.18
N MET A 80 -8.27 -25.25 6.71
CA MET A 80 -7.49 -26.20 7.52
C MET A 80 -6.16 -25.60 7.97
N GLY A 81 -5.63 -24.64 7.21
CA GLY A 81 -4.37 -23.96 7.50
C GLY A 81 -4.00 -22.95 6.42
N LEU A 82 -2.75 -22.51 6.47
CA LEU A 82 -2.09 -21.71 5.44
C LEU A 82 -0.80 -22.40 5.02
N ASP A 83 -0.48 -22.37 3.75
CA ASP A 83 0.83 -22.71 3.22
C ASP A 83 1.60 -21.43 2.94
N LEU A 84 2.67 -21.21 3.70
CA LEU A 84 3.63 -20.14 3.50
C LEU A 84 4.83 -20.71 2.75
N THR A 85 4.91 -20.48 1.46
CA THR A 85 6.00 -20.99 0.62
C THR A 85 7.12 -19.97 0.49
N PHE A 86 8.28 -20.26 1.05
CA PHE A 86 9.50 -19.46 0.95
C PHE A 86 10.41 -20.02 -0.13
N SER A 87 10.61 -19.30 -1.22
CA SER A 87 11.48 -19.70 -2.33
C SER A 87 12.75 -18.86 -2.37
N ALA A 88 13.90 -19.52 -2.38
CA ALA A 88 15.19 -18.89 -2.56
C ALA A 88 15.35 -18.33 -3.99
N PRO A 89 16.22 -17.33 -4.19
CA PRO A 89 16.65 -16.91 -5.53
C PRO A 89 17.18 -18.08 -6.36
N LYS A 90 17.12 -17.95 -7.69
CA LYS A 90 17.50 -19.06 -8.58
C LYS A 90 19.00 -19.40 -8.45
N SER A 91 19.88 -18.42 -8.42
CA SER A 91 21.31 -18.64 -8.23
C SER A 91 21.62 -19.30 -6.87
N VAL A 92 20.90 -18.92 -5.81
CA VAL A 92 21.02 -19.54 -4.48
C VAL A 92 20.58 -21.01 -4.54
N SER A 93 19.50 -21.30 -5.26
CA SER A 93 19.03 -22.67 -5.47
C SER A 93 20.05 -23.50 -6.27
N MET A 94 20.68 -22.92 -7.29
CA MET A 94 21.74 -23.58 -8.05
C MET A 94 22.97 -23.85 -7.17
N GLN A 95 23.43 -22.87 -6.41
CA GLN A 95 24.55 -23.04 -5.47
C GLN A 95 24.29 -24.13 -4.43
N ALA A 96 23.07 -24.14 -3.84
CA ALA A 96 22.70 -25.12 -2.82
C ALA A 96 22.58 -26.55 -3.39
N LEU A 97 21.93 -26.70 -4.56
CA LEU A 97 21.44 -27.99 -5.03
C LEU A 97 22.29 -28.61 -6.14
N VAL A 98 22.91 -27.80 -7.01
CA VAL A 98 23.77 -28.27 -8.10
C VAL A 98 25.21 -28.40 -7.61
N ALA A 99 25.70 -27.37 -6.89
CA ALA A 99 27.03 -27.44 -6.25
C ALA A 99 27.03 -28.28 -4.96
N GLY A 100 25.85 -28.58 -4.39
CA GLY A 100 25.75 -29.35 -3.14
C GLY A 100 26.17 -28.58 -1.88
N ASP A 101 26.10 -27.23 -1.89
CA ASP A 101 26.50 -26.39 -0.76
C ASP A 101 25.47 -26.43 0.38
N LYS A 102 25.78 -27.24 1.40
CA LYS A 102 24.92 -27.42 2.57
C LYS A 102 24.82 -26.17 3.45
N ASP A 103 25.85 -25.33 3.47
CA ASP A 103 25.86 -24.10 4.28
C ASP A 103 24.86 -23.07 3.71
N VAL A 104 24.75 -23.01 2.38
CA VAL A 104 23.74 -22.20 1.68
C VAL A 104 22.33 -22.71 1.99
N THR A 105 22.13 -24.05 2.00
CA THR A 105 20.86 -24.65 2.40
C THR A 105 20.53 -24.30 3.86
N ALA A 106 21.50 -24.39 4.77
CA ALA A 106 21.31 -24.02 6.17
C ALA A 106 21.01 -22.51 6.36
N ALA A 107 21.57 -21.66 5.52
CA ALA A 107 21.26 -20.22 5.54
C ALA A 107 19.79 -19.98 5.13
N HIS A 108 19.28 -20.70 4.12
CA HIS A 108 17.86 -20.67 3.76
C HIS A 108 16.96 -21.13 4.93
N ASP A 109 17.25 -22.26 5.55
CA ASP A 109 16.47 -22.81 6.67
C ASP A 109 16.42 -21.85 7.86
N ARG A 110 17.55 -21.20 8.19
CA ARG A 110 17.60 -20.16 9.23
C ARG A 110 16.74 -18.95 8.87
N ALA A 111 16.81 -18.47 7.63
CA ALA A 111 16.03 -17.33 7.18
C ALA A 111 14.51 -17.63 7.23
N VAL A 112 14.09 -18.83 6.83
CA VAL A 112 12.70 -19.29 6.97
C VAL A 112 12.27 -19.32 8.44
N THR A 113 13.09 -19.91 9.31
CA THR A 113 12.81 -20.01 10.76
C THR A 113 12.59 -18.63 11.37
N ARG A 114 13.47 -17.66 11.09
CA ARG A 114 13.35 -16.27 11.58
C ARG A 114 12.10 -15.56 11.03
N ALA A 115 11.77 -15.78 9.77
CA ALA A 115 10.56 -15.24 9.17
C ALA A 115 9.29 -15.80 9.84
N LEU A 116 9.26 -17.10 10.13
CA LEU A 116 8.13 -17.75 10.81
C LEU A 116 7.98 -17.32 12.27
N GLU A 117 9.06 -17.06 13.00
CA GLU A 117 9.00 -16.47 14.35
C GLU A 117 8.28 -15.11 14.35
N GLN A 118 8.47 -14.31 13.30
CA GLN A 118 7.74 -13.03 13.17
C GLN A 118 6.25 -13.27 12.89
N VAL A 119 5.92 -14.23 12.03
CA VAL A 119 4.52 -14.59 11.74
C VAL A 119 3.82 -15.10 13.00
N GLU A 120 4.48 -15.94 13.78
CA GLU A 120 3.93 -16.53 15.00
C GLU A 120 3.49 -15.50 16.04
N ARG A 121 4.24 -14.38 16.16
CA ARG A 121 3.89 -13.26 17.07
C ARG A 121 2.53 -12.64 16.74
N LEU A 122 2.00 -12.86 15.53
CA LEU A 122 0.72 -12.32 15.06
C LEU A 122 -0.45 -13.26 15.32
N ALA A 123 -0.21 -14.45 15.87
CA ALA A 123 -1.26 -15.41 16.16
C ALA A 123 -2.33 -14.83 17.09
N GLU A 124 -3.59 -14.99 16.73
CA GLU A 124 -4.75 -14.56 17.49
C GLU A 124 -5.84 -15.64 17.50
N ALA A 125 -6.61 -15.67 18.56
CA ALA A 125 -7.81 -16.50 18.66
C ALA A 125 -9.06 -15.64 18.93
N ARG A 126 -10.24 -16.13 18.52
CA ARG A 126 -11.51 -15.54 18.92
C ARG A 126 -11.93 -16.02 20.30
N LYS A 127 -12.37 -15.08 21.13
CA LYS A 127 -12.94 -15.32 22.46
C LYS A 127 -14.35 -14.73 22.50
N LYS A 128 -15.35 -15.51 22.89
CA LYS A 128 -16.70 -15.00 23.15
C LYS A 128 -16.90 -14.77 24.65
N VAL A 129 -17.32 -13.57 25.04
CA VAL A 129 -17.68 -13.22 26.41
C VAL A 129 -19.04 -12.52 26.36
N LYS A 130 -20.04 -13.09 27.05
CA LYS A 130 -21.41 -12.54 27.09
C LYS A 130 -21.99 -12.23 25.72
N GLY A 131 -21.82 -13.16 24.77
CA GLY A 131 -22.32 -13.03 23.38
C GLY A 131 -21.49 -12.14 22.45
N LYS A 132 -20.51 -11.40 22.94
CA LYS A 132 -19.61 -10.55 22.15
C LYS A 132 -18.33 -11.27 21.79
N SER A 133 -17.83 -11.06 20.57
CA SER A 133 -16.59 -11.64 20.06
C SER A 133 -15.40 -10.71 20.30
N TYR A 134 -14.32 -11.25 20.81
CA TYR A 134 -13.05 -10.55 21.06
C TYR A 134 -11.91 -11.26 20.36
N ARG A 135 -10.80 -10.56 20.13
CA ARG A 135 -9.54 -11.15 19.70
C ARG A 135 -8.55 -11.16 20.83
N GLU A 136 -7.95 -12.32 21.08
CA GLU A 136 -6.90 -12.54 22.07
C GLU A 136 -5.61 -12.88 21.32
N ARG A 137 -4.54 -12.08 21.55
CA ARG A 137 -3.20 -12.40 21.02
C ARG A 137 -2.68 -13.63 21.74
N THR A 138 -2.38 -14.68 20.98
CA THR A 138 -1.90 -15.95 21.52
C THR A 138 -0.40 -16.11 21.32
N ALA A 139 0.17 -15.50 20.27
CA ALA A 139 1.57 -15.56 19.91
C ALA A 139 2.14 -16.98 19.84
N ASN A 140 1.31 -17.97 19.49
CA ASN A 140 1.74 -19.34 19.29
C ASN A 140 1.06 -19.94 18.07
N MET A 141 1.80 -20.73 17.30
CA MET A 141 1.34 -21.45 16.12
C MET A 141 1.87 -22.90 16.12
N VAL A 142 1.20 -23.75 15.38
CA VAL A 142 1.68 -25.10 15.06
C VAL A 142 2.06 -25.10 13.59
N ILE A 143 3.33 -25.29 13.28
CA ILE A 143 3.87 -25.17 11.93
C ILE A 143 4.65 -26.42 11.58
N GLY A 144 4.29 -27.08 10.46
CA GLY A 144 5.10 -28.13 9.84
C GLY A 144 5.90 -27.54 8.68
N LYS A 145 7.23 -27.63 8.70
CA LYS A 145 8.12 -27.17 7.62
C LYS A 145 8.54 -28.34 6.74
N PHE A 146 8.47 -28.17 5.42
CA PHE A 146 8.86 -29.15 4.42
C PHE A 146 9.74 -28.48 3.38
N ARG A 147 11.03 -28.86 3.31
CA ARG A 147 11.96 -28.33 2.33
C ARG A 147 11.91 -29.16 1.06
N HIS A 148 11.91 -28.46 -0.07
CA HIS A 148 11.92 -29.06 -1.41
C HIS A 148 13.05 -28.51 -2.25
N GLU A 149 13.53 -29.32 -3.20
CA GLU A 149 14.70 -29.04 -4.00
C GLU A 149 14.38 -28.76 -5.49
N MET A 150 13.18 -29.06 -5.94
CA MET A 150 12.86 -29.12 -7.35
C MET A 150 11.58 -28.39 -7.70
N SER A 151 11.57 -27.66 -8.83
CA SER A 151 10.34 -27.15 -9.40
C SER A 151 9.57 -28.25 -10.16
N ARG A 152 8.30 -27.99 -10.51
CA ARG A 152 7.52 -28.91 -11.36
C ARG A 152 8.10 -29.04 -12.80
N ALA A 153 8.91 -28.09 -13.22
CA ALA A 153 9.63 -28.15 -14.50
C ALA A 153 11.00 -28.81 -14.36
N LYS A 154 11.27 -29.46 -13.20
CA LYS A 154 12.54 -30.14 -12.89
C LYS A 154 13.77 -29.20 -12.85
N ASP A 155 13.55 -27.92 -12.67
CA ASP A 155 14.64 -26.99 -12.40
C ASP A 155 15.05 -27.04 -10.92
N PRO A 156 16.33 -26.78 -10.56
CA PRO A 156 16.74 -26.65 -9.17
C PRO A 156 16.02 -25.45 -8.55
N GLN A 157 15.26 -25.70 -7.49
CA GLN A 157 14.50 -24.67 -6.78
C GLN A 157 14.42 -25.03 -5.30
N LEU A 158 15.29 -24.40 -4.52
CA LEU A 158 15.26 -24.50 -3.07
C LEU A 158 14.08 -23.71 -2.52
N HIS A 159 13.14 -24.39 -1.90
CA HIS A 159 11.98 -23.75 -1.27
C HIS A 159 11.45 -24.56 -0.09
N THR A 160 10.81 -23.87 0.85
CA THR A 160 10.23 -24.47 2.03
C THR A 160 8.74 -24.16 2.08
N HIS A 161 7.91 -25.17 2.17
CA HIS A 161 6.51 -25.07 2.54
C HIS A 161 6.39 -25.08 4.06
N ALA A 162 5.89 -23.98 4.64
CA ALA A 162 5.56 -23.89 6.04
C ALA A 162 4.03 -23.96 6.20
N VAL A 163 3.55 -25.14 6.59
CA VAL A 163 2.13 -25.42 6.80
C VAL A 163 1.74 -24.95 8.19
N VAL A 164 1.14 -23.77 8.28
CA VAL A 164 0.59 -23.18 9.50
C VAL A 164 -0.80 -23.77 9.72
N LEU A 165 -0.97 -24.56 10.77
CA LEU A 165 -2.23 -25.20 11.10
C LEU A 165 -3.25 -24.16 11.61
N ASN A 166 -4.54 -24.39 11.35
CA ASN A 166 -5.61 -23.50 11.78
C ASN A 166 -5.93 -23.68 13.27
N MET A 167 -4.90 -23.61 14.12
CA MET A 167 -5.03 -23.77 15.56
C MET A 167 -4.02 -22.91 16.32
N THR A 168 -4.45 -22.48 17.53
CA THR A 168 -3.62 -21.72 18.47
C THR A 168 -4.15 -21.94 19.88
N GLN A 169 -3.30 -21.89 20.90
CA GLN A 169 -3.66 -22.03 22.29
C GLN A 169 -3.84 -20.67 22.95
N ARG A 170 -4.96 -20.47 23.62
CA ARG A 170 -5.25 -19.27 24.39
C ARG A 170 -4.59 -19.33 25.79
N ALA A 171 -4.54 -18.18 26.46
CA ALA A 171 -3.96 -18.08 27.81
C ALA A 171 -4.67 -18.98 28.86
N ASP A 172 -5.94 -19.33 28.62
CA ASP A 172 -6.69 -20.27 29.47
C ASP A 172 -6.43 -21.77 29.13
N GLY A 173 -5.44 -22.06 28.30
CA GLY A 173 -5.09 -23.42 27.85
C GLY A 173 -5.97 -23.97 26.74
N ALA A 174 -7.08 -23.32 26.39
CA ALA A 174 -8.01 -23.85 25.40
C ALA A 174 -7.50 -23.63 23.97
N TRP A 175 -7.53 -24.68 23.16
CA TRP A 175 -7.21 -24.61 21.73
C TRP A 175 -8.38 -24.08 20.91
N ARG A 176 -8.11 -23.18 19.99
CA ARG A 176 -9.11 -22.53 19.13
C ARG A 176 -8.55 -22.35 17.71
N ALA A 177 -9.46 -22.10 16.76
CA ALA A 177 -9.08 -21.77 15.40
C ALA A 177 -8.27 -20.48 15.37
N LEU A 178 -7.20 -20.47 14.58
CA LEU A 178 -6.31 -19.33 14.34
C LEU A 178 -7.02 -18.24 13.56
N SER A 179 -6.99 -17.02 14.06
CA SER A 179 -7.33 -15.82 13.29
C SER A 179 -6.10 -15.35 12.53
N ASN A 180 -6.14 -15.42 11.20
CA ASN A 180 -4.95 -15.29 10.36
C ASN A 180 -4.98 -14.08 9.40
N GLU A 181 -5.90 -13.17 9.60
CA GLU A 181 -6.05 -11.98 8.72
C GLU A 181 -4.80 -11.11 8.72
N ASP A 182 -4.12 -11.00 9.86
CA ASP A 182 -2.90 -10.20 9.99
C ASP A 182 -1.71 -10.83 9.25
N ILE A 183 -1.67 -12.15 9.04
CA ILE A 183 -0.62 -12.83 8.28
C ILE A 183 -0.59 -12.33 6.84
N PHE A 184 -1.76 -12.18 6.19
CA PHE A 184 -1.84 -11.63 4.84
C PHE A 184 -1.43 -10.16 4.77
N ARG A 185 -1.71 -9.37 5.81
CA ARG A 185 -1.34 -7.95 5.85
C ARG A 185 0.17 -7.74 5.90
N VAL A 186 0.89 -8.61 6.60
CA VAL A 186 2.34 -8.51 6.79
C VAL A 186 3.15 -9.33 5.78
N GLN A 187 2.51 -9.96 4.80
CA GLN A 187 3.20 -10.80 3.82
C GLN A 187 4.42 -10.12 3.20
N HIS A 188 4.31 -8.85 2.83
CA HIS A 188 5.42 -8.08 2.24
C HIS A 188 6.55 -7.80 3.23
N GLU A 189 6.24 -7.59 4.50
CA GLU A 189 7.25 -7.43 5.55
C GLU A 189 7.99 -8.74 5.81
N VAL A 190 7.26 -9.86 5.88
CA VAL A 190 7.83 -11.19 6.10
C VAL A 190 8.68 -11.64 4.91
N ASP A 191 8.26 -11.33 3.67
CA ASP A 191 9.05 -11.56 2.45
C ASP A 191 10.36 -10.78 2.49
N ALA A 192 10.31 -9.50 2.84
CA ALA A 192 11.50 -8.64 2.94
C ALA A 192 12.43 -9.10 4.07
N LEU A 193 11.88 -9.53 5.21
CA LEU A 193 12.64 -10.10 6.32
C LEU A 193 13.39 -11.38 5.89
N TYR A 194 12.68 -12.32 5.25
CA TYR A 194 13.28 -13.54 4.74
C TYR A 194 14.45 -13.25 3.79
N LYS A 195 14.27 -12.32 2.83
CA LYS A 195 15.30 -11.94 1.86
C LYS A 195 16.52 -11.31 2.55
N ALA A 196 16.31 -10.40 3.49
CA ALA A 196 17.38 -9.74 4.22
C ALA A 196 18.18 -10.71 5.09
N GLU A 197 17.50 -11.65 5.79
CA GLU A 197 18.17 -12.70 6.58
C GLU A 197 18.93 -13.67 5.68
N LEU A 198 18.36 -14.10 4.56
CA LEU A 198 19.02 -14.98 3.61
C LEU A 198 20.28 -14.31 3.03
N ALA A 199 20.17 -13.07 2.56
CA ALA A 199 21.29 -12.31 2.02
C ALA A 199 22.43 -12.16 3.05
N ARG A 200 22.08 -11.81 4.28
CA ARG A 200 23.06 -11.73 5.39
C ARG A 200 23.74 -13.07 5.66
N GLY A 201 22.97 -14.17 5.68
CA GLY A 201 23.51 -15.52 5.86
C GLY A 201 24.48 -15.90 4.75
N LEU A 202 24.17 -15.57 3.50
CA LEU A 202 25.04 -15.83 2.34
C LEU A 202 26.33 -14.98 2.36
N GLN A 203 26.20 -13.70 2.71
CA GLN A 203 27.38 -12.84 2.86
C GLN A 203 28.32 -13.30 4.00
N ALA A 204 27.75 -13.79 5.11
CA ALA A 204 28.55 -14.38 6.18
C ALA A 204 29.30 -15.65 5.75
N LEU A 205 28.81 -16.33 4.70
CA LEU A 205 29.50 -17.46 4.06
C LEU A 205 30.51 -17.02 2.99
N GLY A 206 30.65 -15.70 2.75
CA GLY A 206 31.59 -15.14 1.77
C GLY A 206 31.00 -14.99 0.36
N TYR A 207 29.68 -15.12 0.17
CA TYR A 207 29.07 -14.90 -1.14
C TYR A 207 28.73 -13.44 -1.36
N ALA A 208 29.15 -12.87 -2.49
CA ALA A 208 28.67 -11.58 -2.97
C ALA A 208 27.27 -11.72 -3.57
N ILE A 209 26.44 -10.71 -3.35
CA ILE A 209 25.06 -10.66 -3.87
C ILE A 209 24.87 -9.45 -4.78
N ARG A 210 24.00 -9.58 -5.77
CA ARG A 210 23.58 -8.54 -6.70
C ARG A 210 22.08 -8.33 -6.61
N LEU A 211 21.66 -7.10 -6.30
CA LEU A 211 20.24 -6.74 -6.32
C LEU A 211 19.70 -6.74 -7.76
N VAL A 212 18.50 -7.29 -7.93
CA VAL A 212 17.82 -7.42 -9.23
C VAL A 212 16.78 -6.31 -9.42
N ASP A 213 16.10 -5.92 -8.35
CA ASP A 213 15.04 -4.91 -8.37
C ASP A 213 14.91 -4.16 -7.03
N ASP A 214 13.95 -3.22 -6.97
CA ASP A 214 13.62 -2.42 -5.78
C ASP A 214 12.79 -3.20 -4.73
N GLN A 215 12.33 -4.40 -5.06
CA GLN A 215 11.61 -5.29 -4.14
C GLN A 215 12.55 -6.13 -3.27
N GLY A 216 13.87 -5.86 -3.33
CA GLY A 216 14.90 -6.59 -2.60
C GLY A 216 15.13 -8.01 -3.14
N ASN A 217 14.73 -8.28 -4.38
CA ASN A 217 15.12 -9.51 -5.05
C ASN A 217 16.61 -9.42 -5.39
N PHE A 218 17.32 -10.51 -5.18
CA PHE A 218 18.77 -10.57 -5.40
C PHE A 218 19.18 -11.93 -5.98
N GLU A 219 20.36 -11.99 -6.54
CA GLU A 219 21.02 -13.21 -7.00
C GLU A 219 22.46 -13.22 -6.51
N LEU A 220 23.11 -14.39 -6.49
CA LEU A 220 24.55 -14.49 -6.24
C LEU A 220 25.31 -13.88 -7.43
N ASP A 221 26.28 -13.04 -7.15
CA ASP A 221 26.93 -12.20 -8.16
C ASP A 221 27.76 -12.99 -9.17
N HIS A 222 28.35 -14.13 -8.74
CA HIS A 222 29.16 -15.00 -9.61
C HIS A 222 28.36 -15.84 -10.62
N ILE A 223 27.01 -15.90 -10.51
CA ILE A 223 26.15 -16.60 -11.47
C ILE A 223 25.48 -15.57 -12.38
N SER A 224 25.79 -15.62 -13.67
CA SER A 224 25.30 -14.67 -14.65
C SER A 224 23.80 -14.82 -14.91
N ARG A 225 23.19 -13.79 -15.50
CA ARG A 225 21.78 -13.81 -15.87
C ARG A 225 21.45 -14.92 -16.86
N ASP A 226 22.28 -15.13 -17.89
CA ASP A 226 22.05 -16.15 -18.91
C ASP A 226 22.12 -17.56 -18.30
N GLN A 227 23.07 -17.78 -17.36
CA GLN A 227 23.16 -19.03 -16.60
C GLN A 227 21.91 -19.28 -15.75
N ILE A 228 21.36 -18.25 -15.11
CA ILE A 228 20.11 -18.31 -14.34
C ILE A 228 18.92 -18.63 -15.25
N GLU A 229 18.82 -17.96 -16.40
CA GLU A 229 17.75 -18.15 -17.38
C GLU A 229 17.78 -19.57 -17.98
N ALA A 230 18.96 -20.15 -18.18
CA ALA A 230 19.11 -21.53 -18.63
C ALA A 230 18.45 -22.55 -17.68
N PHE A 231 18.47 -22.29 -16.37
CA PHE A 231 17.84 -23.12 -15.33
C PHE A 231 16.42 -22.63 -14.93
N SER A 232 15.77 -21.80 -15.75
CA SER A 232 14.48 -21.18 -15.46
C SER A 232 13.39 -21.56 -16.48
N ALA A 233 13.27 -22.86 -16.82
CA ALA A 233 12.31 -23.36 -17.80
C ALA A 233 10.87 -22.92 -17.50
N ARG A 234 10.45 -22.95 -16.24
CA ARG A 234 9.14 -22.51 -15.81
C ARG A 234 8.87 -21.01 -16.07
N SER A 235 9.89 -20.18 -15.87
CA SER A 235 9.78 -18.74 -16.14
C SER A 235 9.53 -18.48 -17.63
N ARG A 236 10.29 -19.17 -18.51
CA ARG A 236 10.13 -19.05 -19.96
C ARG A 236 8.73 -19.41 -20.44
N VAL A 237 8.17 -20.53 -19.98
CA VAL A 237 6.80 -20.94 -20.34
C VAL A 237 5.75 -19.90 -19.95
N ILE A 238 5.90 -19.25 -18.78
CA ILE A 238 4.99 -18.19 -18.35
C ILE A 238 5.19 -16.92 -19.19
N GLU A 239 6.42 -16.56 -19.51
CA GLU A 239 6.72 -15.39 -20.35
C GLU A 239 6.24 -15.55 -21.78
N GLU A 240 6.43 -16.72 -22.36
CA GLU A 240 5.89 -17.07 -23.68
C GLU A 240 4.36 -17.00 -23.71
N ALA A 241 3.70 -17.53 -22.68
CA ALA A 241 2.25 -17.46 -22.58
C ALA A 241 1.75 -16.01 -22.39
N LEU A 242 2.46 -15.16 -21.64
CA LEU A 242 2.17 -13.73 -21.55
C LEU A 242 2.39 -13.01 -22.88
N ALA A 243 3.49 -13.33 -23.59
CA ALA A 243 3.81 -12.74 -24.90
C ALA A 243 2.76 -13.08 -25.96
N ASN A 244 2.20 -14.28 -25.92
CA ASN A 244 1.09 -14.69 -26.80
C ASN A 244 -0.19 -13.86 -26.56
N GLU A 245 -0.35 -13.27 -25.36
CA GLU A 245 -1.41 -12.33 -25.04
C GLU A 245 -1.00 -10.85 -25.25
N GLY A 246 0.16 -10.60 -25.87
CA GLY A 246 0.69 -9.25 -26.11
C GLY A 246 1.17 -8.54 -24.84
N LYS A 247 1.50 -9.29 -23.77
CA LYS A 247 1.89 -8.78 -22.46
C LYS A 247 3.28 -9.22 -22.04
N THR A 248 3.87 -8.46 -21.14
CA THR A 248 5.12 -8.81 -20.44
C THR A 248 4.86 -8.98 -18.96
N ARG A 249 5.82 -9.50 -18.19
CA ARG A 249 5.72 -9.52 -16.72
C ARG A 249 5.55 -8.14 -16.10
N ALA A 250 6.06 -7.09 -16.74
CA ALA A 250 5.93 -5.72 -16.26
C ALA A 250 4.52 -5.17 -16.50
N THR A 251 3.89 -5.51 -17.64
CA THR A 251 2.58 -4.99 -18.05
C THR A 251 1.40 -5.84 -17.59
N ALA A 252 1.62 -7.12 -17.26
CA ALA A 252 0.58 -8.03 -16.79
C ALA A 252 0.19 -7.74 -15.33
N THR A 253 -1.10 -7.75 -15.04
CA THR A 253 -1.64 -7.64 -13.68
C THR A 253 -1.29 -8.86 -12.82
N THR A 254 -1.39 -8.72 -11.50
CA THR A 254 -1.17 -9.83 -10.55
C THR A 254 -2.12 -11.00 -10.84
N LEU A 255 -3.38 -10.72 -11.17
CA LEU A 255 -4.38 -11.75 -11.49
C LEU A 255 -4.03 -12.50 -12.78
N GLU A 256 -3.64 -11.81 -13.83
CA GLU A 256 -3.23 -12.42 -15.10
C GLU A 256 -2.01 -13.33 -14.92
N LYS A 257 -1.01 -12.86 -14.17
CA LYS A 257 0.16 -13.67 -13.81
C LYS A 257 -0.24 -14.96 -13.08
N GLN A 258 -1.22 -14.88 -12.16
CA GLN A 258 -1.73 -16.04 -11.44
C GLN A 258 -2.49 -16.99 -12.37
N ILE A 259 -3.38 -16.49 -13.23
CA ILE A 259 -4.16 -17.30 -14.18
C ILE A 259 -3.21 -18.03 -15.13
N ILE A 260 -2.27 -17.33 -15.76
CA ILE A 260 -1.31 -17.94 -16.69
C ILE A 260 -0.41 -18.95 -15.97
N SER A 261 0.05 -18.62 -14.77
CA SER A 261 0.82 -19.56 -13.95
C SER A 261 0.03 -20.82 -13.61
N LEU A 262 -1.27 -20.76 -13.41
CA LEU A 262 -2.11 -21.93 -13.18
C LEU A 262 -2.38 -22.70 -14.49
N ALA A 263 -2.74 -22.01 -15.57
CA ALA A 263 -3.08 -22.60 -16.87
C ALA A 263 -1.89 -23.35 -17.50
N THR A 264 -0.68 -22.82 -17.35
CA THR A 264 0.55 -23.40 -17.91
C THR A 264 1.23 -24.40 -16.98
N ARG A 265 0.57 -24.82 -15.87
CA ARG A 265 1.17 -25.67 -14.85
C ARG A 265 1.30 -27.12 -15.34
N PRO A 266 2.52 -27.68 -15.48
CA PRO A 266 2.70 -29.06 -15.90
C PRO A 266 2.12 -30.04 -14.87
N ARG A 267 1.70 -31.23 -15.34
CA ARG A 267 1.34 -32.34 -14.46
C ARG A 267 2.57 -32.84 -13.70
N LYS A 268 2.36 -33.40 -12.52
CA LYS A 268 3.44 -34.06 -11.76
C LYS A 268 3.91 -35.30 -12.51
N ASP A 269 5.22 -35.52 -12.53
CA ASP A 269 5.87 -36.64 -13.19
C ASP A 269 6.86 -37.30 -12.20
N GLU A 270 6.86 -38.62 -12.11
CA GLU A 270 7.76 -39.42 -11.28
C GLU A 270 9.07 -39.71 -12.01
N SER A 271 9.88 -38.71 -12.28
CA SER A 271 11.21 -38.93 -12.85
C SER A 271 12.23 -39.25 -11.78
N ASP A 272 13.22 -40.07 -12.20
CA ASP A 272 14.37 -40.40 -11.36
C ASP A 272 15.15 -39.14 -11.01
N ARG A 273 15.23 -38.83 -9.72
CA ARG A 273 15.85 -37.63 -9.19
C ARG A 273 17.35 -37.61 -9.37
N GLU A 274 18.01 -38.74 -9.23
CA GLU A 274 19.45 -38.82 -9.41
C GLU A 274 19.82 -38.49 -10.85
N LEU A 275 19.03 -38.93 -11.82
CA LEU A 275 19.21 -38.54 -13.22
C LEU A 275 18.96 -37.04 -13.44
N VAL A 276 17.99 -36.46 -12.77
CA VAL A 276 17.75 -35.00 -12.86
C VAL A 276 18.89 -34.22 -12.24
N LYS A 277 19.43 -34.63 -11.08
CA LYS A 277 20.59 -33.99 -10.46
C LYS A 277 21.85 -34.13 -11.34
N GLN A 278 22.08 -35.29 -11.92
CA GLN A 278 23.18 -35.49 -12.88
C GLN A 278 23.04 -34.55 -14.09
N TYR A 279 21.84 -34.44 -14.65
CA TYR A 279 21.56 -33.49 -15.72
C TYR A 279 21.86 -32.05 -15.32
N TRP A 280 21.53 -31.63 -14.10
CA TRP A 280 21.87 -30.27 -13.63
C TRP A 280 23.39 -30.05 -13.57
N VAL A 281 24.11 -31.03 -13.11
CA VAL A 281 25.60 -30.95 -13.02
C VAL A 281 26.23 -30.88 -14.41
N GLU A 282 25.78 -31.74 -15.37
CA GLU A 282 26.29 -31.72 -16.75
C GLU A 282 26.00 -30.38 -17.43
N LYS A 283 24.75 -29.93 -17.38
CA LYS A 283 24.32 -28.64 -17.91
C LYS A 283 25.10 -27.46 -17.32
N SER A 284 25.40 -27.53 -16.04
CA SER A 284 26.18 -26.52 -15.33
C SER A 284 27.62 -26.45 -15.85
N ARG A 285 28.25 -27.60 -16.16
CA ARG A 285 29.58 -27.67 -16.78
C ARG A 285 29.58 -27.10 -18.20
N GLU A 286 28.57 -27.43 -18.99
CA GLU A 286 28.40 -26.88 -20.35
C GLU A 286 28.29 -25.35 -20.33
N LEU A 287 27.61 -24.79 -19.34
CA LEU A 287 27.45 -23.34 -19.16
C LEU A 287 28.66 -22.68 -18.48
N GLY A 288 29.72 -23.44 -18.14
CA GLY A 288 30.92 -22.92 -17.50
C GLY A 288 30.67 -22.25 -16.14
N ILE A 289 29.71 -22.76 -15.35
CA ILE A 289 29.39 -22.17 -14.04
C ILE A 289 30.44 -22.59 -13.02
N ASP A 290 31.09 -21.59 -12.44
CA ASP A 290 32.04 -21.80 -11.33
C ASP A 290 31.32 -21.57 -9.99
N TYR A 291 31.09 -22.63 -9.25
CA TYR A 291 30.47 -22.57 -7.90
C TYR A 291 31.49 -22.38 -6.78
N GLY A 292 32.79 -22.38 -7.07
CA GLY A 292 33.87 -22.32 -6.06
C GLY A 292 34.20 -20.93 -5.52
N LEU A 293 33.56 -19.88 -6.04
CA LEU A 293 33.86 -18.49 -5.72
C LEU A 293 33.24 -18.05 -4.38
N ARG A 294 33.72 -18.57 -3.27
CA ARG A 294 33.63 -17.88 -1.97
C ARG A 294 34.75 -16.85 -1.91
N SER A 295 34.44 -15.55 -1.76
CA SER A 295 35.48 -14.58 -1.49
C SER A 295 36.16 -14.96 -0.17
N GLN A 296 37.47 -15.16 -0.18
CA GLN A 296 38.23 -15.29 1.08
C GLN A 296 38.01 -13.99 1.85
N LEU A 297 37.43 -14.10 3.04
CA LEU A 297 37.26 -12.99 3.98
C LEU A 297 38.63 -12.59 4.52
N ASP A 298 39.46 -11.98 3.69
CA ASP A 298 40.58 -11.19 4.15
C ASP A 298 40.03 -9.94 4.82
N GLY A 299 39.86 -9.95 6.11
CA GLY A 299 39.61 -8.86 7.08
C GLY A 299 39.21 -7.44 6.61
N ARG A 300 38.78 -7.28 5.39
CA ARG A 300 38.31 -6.01 4.82
C ARG A 300 36.85 -5.82 5.17
N THR A 301 36.61 -4.97 6.16
CA THR A 301 35.35 -4.24 6.25
C THR A 301 35.07 -3.67 4.86
N TYR A 302 33.95 -4.10 4.26
CA TYR A 302 33.46 -3.51 3.03
C TYR A 302 33.26 -2.02 3.27
N GLU A 303 34.15 -1.20 2.76
CA GLU A 303 33.89 0.21 2.60
C GLU A 303 32.75 0.34 1.61
N ALA A 304 31.67 1.03 2.01
CA ALA A 304 30.41 1.16 1.30
C ALA A 304 30.51 1.94 -0.04
N GLY A 305 31.66 1.92 -0.68
CA GLY A 305 32.01 2.71 -1.88
C GLY A 305 32.19 1.92 -3.17
N ASP A 306 32.56 0.63 -3.16
CA ASP A 306 33.20 0.04 -4.34
C ASP A 306 32.45 -1.09 -5.06
N SER A 307 31.26 -1.50 -4.69
CA SER A 307 30.60 -2.65 -5.36
C SER A 307 29.22 -2.41 -5.97
N PHE A 308 28.87 -1.20 -6.34
CA PHE A 308 27.79 -0.99 -7.34
C PHE A 308 28.41 -0.85 -8.74
N GLY A 309 28.89 -1.98 -9.26
CA GLY A 309 29.42 -2.09 -10.61
C GLY A 309 28.37 -1.67 -11.66
N THR A 310 28.51 -0.44 -12.13
CA THR A 310 27.88 0.08 -13.35
C THR A 310 28.53 -0.52 -14.59
N ARG A 311 28.47 -1.83 -14.79
CA ARG A 311 28.77 -2.44 -16.08
C ARG A 311 27.56 -3.23 -16.57
N GLY A 312 26.88 -2.69 -17.57
CA GLY A 312 25.84 -3.37 -18.34
C GLY A 312 24.46 -2.72 -18.24
N ARG A 313 24.32 -1.45 -18.64
CA ARG A 313 23.03 -0.89 -19.07
C ARG A 313 23.16 -0.35 -20.48
N GLU A 314 22.79 -1.16 -21.45
CA GLU A 314 22.32 -0.62 -22.72
C GLU A 314 20.84 -0.27 -22.58
N ARG A 315 20.57 0.99 -22.89
CA ARG A 315 19.37 1.72 -23.29
C ARG A 315 17.99 1.05 -23.07
N GLY A 316 17.22 1.67 -22.20
CA GLY A 316 15.77 1.52 -22.11
C GLY A 316 15.20 2.28 -20.93
N ASP A 317 14.59 3.42 -21.23
CA ASP A 317 13.71 4.26 -20.43
C ASP A 317 14.34 5.16 -19.35
N ALA A 318 14.26 6.47 -19.67
CA ALA A 318 14.65 7.59 -18.80
C ALA A 318 13.47 7.96 -17.87
N GLY A 319 13.31 7.20 -16.80
CA GLY A 319 12.36 7.48 -15.73
C GLY A 319 12.93 6.98 -14.39
N ASP A 320 13.29 7.91 -13.51
CA ASP A 320 13.71 7.70 -12.13
C ASP A 320 14.97 6.84 -11.89
N ARG A 321 16.09 7.29 -12.42
CA ARG A 321 17.40 6.95 -11.83
C ARG A 321 17.55 7.72 -10.52
N ILE A 322 17.06 7.18 -9.41
CA ILE A 322 17.69 7.49 -8.13
C ILE A 322 19.04 6.77 -8.20
N ALA A 323 20.06 7.54 -8.57
CA ALA A 323 21.44 7.15 -8.38
C ALA A 323 21.55 6.49 -7.00
N ALA A 324 22.32 5.42 -6.89
CA ALA A 324 22.87 4.97 -5.62
C ALA A 324 23.74 6.15 -5.13
N THR A 325 23.08 7.16 -4.57
CA THR A 325 23.74 8.24 -3.85
C THR A 325 24.51 7.55 -2.75
N SER A 326 25.81 7.66 -2.80
CA SER A 326 26.73 7.36 -1.70
C SER A 326 26.00 7.71 -0.41
N LEU A 327 25.80 6.69 0.44
CA LEU A 327 25.26 6.92 1.79
C LEU A 327 26.11 8.02 2.40
N PRO A 328 25.53 9.05 3.03
CA PRO A 328 26.34 10.04 3.73
C PRO A 328 27.29 9.31 4.65
N ALA A 329 28.58 9.56 4.55
CA ALA A 329 29.62 8.89 5.34
C ALA A 329 29.39 8.96 6.87
N SER A 330 28.40 9.74 7.30
CA SER A 330 27.97 9.91 8.70
C SER A 330 26.88 8.95 9.17
N LEU A 331 26.25 8.15 8.27
CA LEU A 331 25.15 7.25 8.63
C LEU A 331 25.58 5.78 8.56
N THR A 332 25.13 4.97 9.54
CA THR A 332 25.23 3.52 9.42
C THR A 332 24.31 3.00 8.30
N PRO A 333 24.56 1.82 7.71
CA PRO A 333 23.67 1.23 6.70
C PRO A 333 22.22 1.15 7.17
N ALA A 334 21.95 0.75 8.40
CA ALA A 334 20.59 0.68 8.97
C ALA A 334 19.94 2.07 9.03
N GLN A 335 20.66 3.10 9.44
CA GLN A 335 20.16 4.47 9.46
C GLN A 335 19.80 4.95 8.05
N ALA A 336 20.65 4.69 7.08
CA ALA A 336 20.44 5.12 5.72
C ALA A 336 19.22 4.46 5.05
N VAL A 337 19.04 3.14 5.23
CA VAL A 337 17.89 2.44 4.64
C VAL A 337 16.57 2.82 5.32
N VAL A 338 16.58 3.08 6.63
CA VAL A 338 15.38 3.57 7.35
C VAL A 338 15.05 5.00 6.93
N GLN A 339 16.06 5.87 6.81
CA GLN A 339 15.84 7.23 6.32
C GLN A 339 15.30 7.26 4.88
N TYR A 340 15.82 6.38 4.01
CA TYR A 340 15.25 6.19 2.66
C TYR A 340 13.77 5.79 2.72
N ALA A 341 13.43 4.78 3.53
CA ALA A 341 12.06 4.31 3.65
C ALA A 341 11.10 5.40 4.17
N ILE A 342 11.54 6.19 5.16
CA ILE A 342 10.79 7.33 5.66
C ILE A 342 10.54 8.34 4.54
N ASN A 343 11.59 8.76 3.83
CA ASN A 343 11.47 9.75 2.77
C ASN A 343 10.56 9.26 1.64
N HIS A 344 10.76 8.02 1.18
CA HIS A 344 9.99 7.41 0.10
C HIS A 344 8.50 7.31 0.42
N LEU A 345 8.15 6.83 1.61
CA LEU A 345 6.75 6.65 2.00
C LEU A 345 6.07 7.99 2.31
N THR A 346 6.78 8.92 2.95
CA THR A 346 6.20 10.22 3.31
C THR A 346 6.04 11.20 2.13
N GLU A 347 6.49 10.85 0.94
CA GLU A 347 6.11 11.55 -0.29
C GLU A 347 4.62 11.43 -0.59
N ARG A 348 4.02 10.28 -0.28
CA ARG A 348 2.63 9.96 -0.61
C ARG A 348 1.72 9.83 0.61
N GLU A 349 2.26 9.48 1.76
CA GLU A 349 1.48 9.23 2.98
C GLU A 349 1.93 10.16 4.10
N ALA A 350 1.01 10.99 4.64
CA ALA A 350 1.29 11.83 5.81
C ALA A 350 1.50 11.00 7.09
N VAL A 351 0.88 9.82 7.14
CA VAL A 351 0.95 8.87 8.26
C VAL A 351 1.21 7.46 7.70
N VAL A 352 2.40 6.93 7.98
CA VAL A 352 2.92 5.67 7.45
C VAL A 352 2.69 4.54 8.43
N ARG A 353 2.28 3.36 7.95
CA ARG A 353 2.15 2.15 8.79
C ARG A 353 3.53 1.59 9.15
N GLU A 354 3.68 1.08 10.37
CA GLU A 354 4.94 0.47 10.83
C GLU A 354 5.38 -0.69 9.95
N THR A 355 4.43 -1.55 9.53
CA THR A 355 4.69 -2.68 8.63
C THR A 355 5.18 -2.22 7.26
N ALA A 356 4.60 -1.15 6.69
CA ALA A 356 5.04 -0.58 5.42
C ALA A 356 6.44 0.03 5.52
N LEU A 357 6.70 0.76 6.61
CA LEU A 357 8.02 1.34 6.89
C LEU A 357 9.09 0.26 7.02
N THR A 358 8.81 -0.77 7.83
CA THR A 358 9.71 -1.89 8.05
C THR A 358 9.96 -2.66 6.76
N ALA A 359 8.91 -2.98 6.00
CA ALA A 359 9.03 -3.70 4.73
C ALA A 359 9.88 -2.92 3.70
N THR A 360 9.65 -1.61 3.57
CA THR A 360 10.40 -0.77 2.63
C THR A 360 11.87 -0.64 3.04
N ALA A 361 12.14 -0.47 4.35
CA ALA A 361 13.51 -0.43 4.87
C ALA A 361 14.22 -1.78 4.67
N LEU A 362 13.56 -2.91 4.96
CA LEU A 362 14.13 -4.24 4.81
C LEU A 362 14.42 -4.59 3.34
N ARG A 363 13.55 -4.22 2.39
CA ARG A 363 13.84 -4.39 0.96
C ARG A 363 15.13 -3.68 0.54
N ARG A 364 15.31 -2.47 1.06
CA ARG A 364 16.52 -1.68 0.78
C ARG A 364 17.74 -2.16 1.56
N ALA A 365 17.52 -2.85 2.69
CA ALA A 365 18.56 -3.35 3.58
C ALA A 365 19.25 -4.64 3.08
N VAL A 366 18.66 -5.32 2.07
CA VAL A 366 19.22 -6.57 1.52
C VAL A 366 20.69 -6.37 1.14
N GLY A 367 21.57 -7.12 1.79
CA GLY A 367 23.03 -7.02 1.61
C GLY A 367 23.71 -5.83 2.30
N LEU A 368 22.99 -4.95 2.99
CA LEU A 368 23.53 -3.75 3.63
C LEU A 368 23.40 -3.75 5.16
N ALA A 369 22.23 -4.19 5.68
CA ALA A 369 21.95 -4.19 7.12
C ALA A 369 21.07 -5.37 7.50
N GLY A 370 21.20 -5.84 8.75
CA GLY A 370 20.39 -6.90 9.30
C GLY A 370 18.98 -6.41 9.71
N PRO A 371 17.98 -7.31 9.72
CA PRO A 371 16.62 -6.95 10.12
C PRO A 371 16.49 -6.42 11.54
N ASP A 372 17.28 -6.93 12.47
CA ASP A 372 17.29 -6.46 13.86
C ASP A 372 17.86 -5.03 13.97
N GLU A 373 18.86 -4.71 13.16
CA GLU A 373 19.46 -3.35 13.08
C GLU A 373 18.44 -2.35 12.51
N VAL A 374 17.70 -2.73 11.48
CA VAL A 374 16.62 -1.91 10.89
C VAL A 374 15.52 -1.64 11.92
N ARG A 375 15.06 -2.67 12.64
CA ARG A 375 14.03 -2.51 13.68
C ARG A 375 14.52 -1.69 14.87
N ALA A 376 15.77 -1.88 15.29
CA ALA A 376 16.38 -1.09 16.33
C ALA A 376 16.43 0.39 15.96
N GLU A 377 16.76 0.71 14.71
CA GLU A 377 16.81 2.09 14.22
C GLU A 377 15.41 2.74 14.16
N ILE A 378 14.38 2.03 13.67
CA ILE A 378 12.98 2.51 13.70
C ILE A 378 12.57 2.82 15.15
N LYS A 379 12.84 1.90 16.08
CA LYS A 379 12.56 2.08 17.51
C LYS A 379 13.32 3.27 18.10
N ARG A 380 14.60 3.45 17.74
CA ARG A 380 15.42 4.58 18.17
C ARG A 380 14.83 5.92 17.72
N LEU A 381 14.45 6.02 16.43
CA LEU A 381 13.84 7.23 15.88
C LEU A 381 12.49 7.55 16.53
N ALA A 382 11.68 6.53 16.82
CA ALA A 382 10.43 6.70 17.56
C ALA A 382 10.70 7.17 19.00
N GLY A 383 11.66 6.60 19.70
CA GLY A 383 12.05 7.00 21.04
C GLY A 383 12.63 8.42 21.12
N GLN A 384 13.27 8.90 20.07
CA GLN A 384 13.81 10.27 19.97
C GLN A 384 12.78 11.29 19.43
N GLY A 385 11.55 10.86 19.08
CA GLY A 385 10.51 11.72 18.55
C GLY A 385 10.74 12.19 17.10
N ALA A 386 11.72 11.64 16.38
CA ALA A 386 11.89 11.88 14.95
C ALA A 386 10.78 11.22 14.14
N LEU A 387 10.37 10.03 14.55
CA LEU A 387 9.11 9.39 14.20
C LEU A 387 8.10 9.62 15.34
N ILE A 388 6.98 10.24 15.02
CA ILE A 388 5.92 10.54 15.98
C ILE A 388 4.82 9.50 15.79
N GLU A 389 4.50 8.74 16.84
CA GLU A 389 3.40 7.79 16.79
C GLU A 389 2.08 8.56 16.57
N ALA A 390 1.36 8.20 15.53
CA ALA A 390 0.06 8.78 15.22
C ALA A 390 -0.98 8.34 16.27
N VAL A 391 -2.05 9.13 16.39
CA VAL A 391 -3.17 8.79 17.29
C VAL A 391 -3.61 7.34 17.02
N PRO A 392 -3.72 6.51 18.08
CA PRO A 392 -4.11 5.12 17.94
C PRO A 392 -5.41 4.97 17.15
N ALA A 393 -5.39 4.13 16.14
CA ALA A 393 -6.57 3.72 15.41
C ALA A 393 -7.08 2.38 15.94
N TYR A 394 -8.37 2.17 15.83
CA TYR A 394 -9.05 0.96 16.26
C TYR A 394 -9.88 0.41 15.10
N ARG A 395 -10.01 -0.91 15.03
CA ARG A 395 -10.87 -1.63 14.08
C ARG A 395 -11.85 -2.54 14.82
N MET A 396 -12.97 -2.87 14.22
CA MET A 396 -13.88 -3.87 14.79
C MET A 396 -13.22 -5.24 14.84
N ALA A 397 -13.30 -5.93 15.97
CA ALA A 397 -12.69 -7.24 16.18
C ALA A 397 -13.34 -8.34 15.33
N ASP A 398 -14.59 -8.17 14.92
CA ASP A 398 -15.41 -9.15 14.20
C ASP A 398 -15.50 -8.92 12.68
N ARG A 399 -15.02 -7.77 12.18
CA ARG A 399 -15.08 -7.43 10.75
C ARG A 399 -13.69 -7.45 10.11
N LYS A 400 -13.61 -8.13 8.94
CA LYS A 400 -12.37 -8.23 8.16
C LYS A 400 -12.01 -6.92 7.46
N ASP A 401 -13.02 -6.22 6.92
CA ASP A 401 -12.87 -5.11 5.98
C ASP A 401 -13.56 -3.84 6.52
N GLY A 402 -13.34 -3.53 7.79
CA GLY A 402 -13.86 -2.33 8.42
C GLY A 402 -12.81 -1.20 8.47
N PRO A 403 -13.25 0.07 8.58
CA PRO A 403 -12.35 1.18 8.71
C PRO A 403 -11.53 1.08 10.01
N ALA A 404 -10.26 1.48 9.93
CA ALA A 404 -9.42 1.70 11.10
C ALA A 404 -9.45 3.20 11.44
N LEU A 405 -10.21 3.58 12.46
CA LEU A 405 -10.45 4.96 12.84
C LEU A 405 -9.89 5.24 14.24
N SER A 406 -9.49 6.49 14.48
CA SER A 406 -9.22 6.95 15.87
C SER A 406 -10.48 6.88 16.72
N SER A 407 -10.35 6.99 18.04
CA SER A 407 -11.52 7.07 18.94
C SER A 407 -12.48 8.19 18.54
N ALA A 408 -11.95 9.36 18.15
CA ALA A 408 -12.75 10.47 17.64
C ALA A 408 -13.41 10.13 16.29
N GLY A 409 -12.67 9.49 15.39
CA GLY A 409 -13.21 9.04 14.09
C GLY A 409 -14.33 8.02 14.25
N TRP A 410 -14.21 7.06 15.16
CA TRP A 410 -15.29 6.13 15.50
C TRP A 410 -16.52 6.84 16.06
N LYS A 411 -16.32 7.86 16.89
CA LYS A 411 -17.40 8.69 17.41
C LYS A 411 -18.18 9.36 16.27
N SER A 412 -17.50 10.07 15.37
CA SER A 412 -18.11 10.72 14.21
C SER A 412 -18.82 9.72 13.29
N TYR A 413 -18.18 8.59 13.00
CA TYR A 413 -18.77 7.52 12.18
C TYR A 413 -20.08 6.97 12.77
N LEU A 414 -20.16 6.80 14.09
CA LEU A 414 -21.37 6.33 14.76
C LEU A 414 -22.47 7.40 14.82
N GLN A 415 -22.11 8.66 14.95
CA GLN A 415 -23.05 9.79 14.88
C GLN A 415 -23.69 9.85 13.49
N GLU A 416 -22.89 9.76 12.43
CA GLU A 416 -23.37 9.76 11.04
C GLU A 416 -24.21 8.53 10.71
N LEU A 417 -23.74 7.33 11.07
CA LEU A 417 -24.39 6.08 10.71
C LEU A 417 -25.68 5.81 11.51
N LYS A 418 -25.73 6.23 12.78
CA LYS A 418 -26.79 5.85 13.74
C LYS A 418 -27.57 7.03 14.32
N GLY A 419 -27.21 8.26 13.98
CA GLY A 419 -27.81 9.46 14.53
C GLY A 419 -27.59 9.63 16.03
N TRP A 420 -26.51 9.03 16.60
CA TRP A 420 -26.25 9.09 18.03
C TRP A 420 -25.74 10.47 18.47
N SER A 421 -26.15 10.88 19.69
CA SER A 421 -25.57 12.06 20.32
C SER A 421 -24.07 11.86 20.63
N ASP A 422 -23.35 12.96 20.81
CA ASP A 422 -21.93 12.96 21.17
C ASP A 422 -21.62 12.08 22.37
N LYS A 423 -22.42 12.22 23.44
CA LYS A 423 -22.28 11.45 24.67
C LYS A 423 -22.49 9.96 24.47
N GLN A 424 -23.51 9.56 23.69
CA GLN A 424 -23.79 8.15 23.38
C GLN A 424 -22.67 7.52 22.56
N ALA A 425 -22.22 8.19 21.50
CA ALA A 425 -21.14 7.70 20.66
C ALA A 425 -19.83 7.59 21.44
N GLN A 426 -19.47 8.58 22.25
CA GLN A 426 -18.26 8.56 23.09
C GLN A 426 -18.29 7.44 24.13
N GLN A 427 -19.41 7.23 24.80
CA GLN A 427 -19.58 6.18 25.81
C GLN A 427 -19.47 4.78 25.14
N TYR A 428 -20.08 4.60 23.96
CA TYR A 428 -19.99 3.35 23.23
C TYR A 428 -18.54 3.05 22.81
N VAL A 429 -17.84 4.00 22.20
CA VAL A 429 -16.45 3.83 21.74
C VAL A 429 -15.53 3.51 22.93
N GLY A 430 -15.65 4.25 24.05
CA GLY A 430 -14.88 3.97 25.26
C GLY A 430 -15.12 2.57 25.83
N ASN A 431 -16.37 2.13 25.87
CA ASN A 431 -16.72 0.79 26.32
C ASN A 431 -16.25 -0.29 25.33
N ALA A 432 -16.36 -0.04 24.01
CA ALA A 432 -15.94 -0.97 22.97
C ALA A 432 -14.42 -1.22 23.00
N ILE A 433 -13.63 -0.16 23.25
CA ILE A 433 -12.17 -0.27 23.43
C ILE A 433 -11.86 -1.05 24.72
N LYS A 434 -12.47 -0.68 25.85
CA LYS A 434 -12.26 -1.39 27.13
C LYS A 434 -12.66 -2.86 27.08
N GLN A 435 -13.70 -3.18 26.33
CA GLN A 435 -14.23 -4.53 26.18
C GLN A 435 -13.56 -5.32 25.02
N GLY A 436 -12.66 -4.71 24.22
CA GLY A 436 -11.96 -5.36 23.12
C GLY A 436 -12.83 -5.67 21.89
N SER A 437 -14.01 -5.06 21.76
CA SER A 437 -14.77 -5.12 20.51
C SER A 437 -14.25 -4.13 19.44
N LEU A 438 -13.57 -3.07 19.89
CA LEU A 438 -12.65 -2.27 19.09
C LEU A 438 -11.23 -2.60 19.54
N VAL A 439 -10.45 -3.19 18.66
CA VAL A 439 -9.05 -3.58 18.90
C VAL A 439 -8.10 -2.58 18.24
N PRO A 440 -6.92 -2.34 18.82
CA PRO A 440 -5.92 -1.49 18.20
C PRO A 440 -5.59 -1.99 16.78
N ALA A 441 -5.54 -1.07 15.84
CA ALA A 441 -4.92 -1.31 14.54
C ALA A 441 -3.39 -1.27 14.69
N GLU A 442 -2.69 -1.53 13.60
CA GLU A 442 -1.23 -1.46 13.62
C GLU A 442 -0.74 -0.03 13.93
N LYS A 443 0.47 0.07 14.49
CA LYS A 443 1.12 1.34 14.74
C LYS A 443 1.37 2.10 13.45
N ARG A 444 1.23 3.41 13.54
CA ARG A 444 1.47 4.33 12.43
C ARG A 444 2.32 5.50 12.90
N TYR A 445 3.14 6.00 12.03
CA TYR A 445 4.06 7.09 12.32
C TYR A 445 3.90 8.24 11.34
N THR A 446 4.06 9.47 11.84
CA THR A 446 4.33 10.65 11.04
C THR A 446 5.72 11.19 11.39
N THR A 447 6.21 12.17 10.62
CA THR A 447 7.51 12.79 10.87
C THR A 447 7.35 14.20 11.45
N GLN A 448 8.35 14.66 12.20
CA GLN A 448 8.45 16.07 12.63
C GLN A 448 8.27 17.03 11.44
N LYS A 449 8.88 16.70 10.29
CA LYS A 449 8.81 17.51 9.06
C LYS A 449 7.38 17.58 8.52
N ALA A 450 6.64 16.47 8.47
CA ALA A 450 5.26 16.45 8.01
C ALA A 450 4.36 17.27 8.95
N LEU A 451 4.48 17.07 10.26
CA LEU A 451 3.72 17.81 11.27
C LEU A 451 4.04 19.33 11.26
N ALA A 452 5.32 19.69 11.13
CA ALA A 452 5.74 21.10 11.03
C ALA A 452 5.16 21.77 9.79
N ARG A 453 5.09 21.04 8.67
CA ARG A 453 4.48 21.53 7.42
C ARG A 453 2.98 21.80 7.58
N GLU A 454 2.23 20.87 8.15
CA GLU A 454 0.80 21.07 8.40
C GLU A 454 0.56 22.27 9.32
N LYS A 455 1.31 22.37 10.43
CA LYS A 455 1.26 23.51 11.32
C LYS A 455 1.59 24.84 10.62
N ALA A 456 2.58 24.84 9.72
CA ALA A 456 2.96 26.02 8.95
C ALA A 456 1.83 26.47 8.01
N ILE A 457 1.18 25.56 7.31
CA ILE A 457 0.03 25.85 6.44
C ILE A 457 -1.08 26.56 7.23
N LEU A 458 -1.47 25.99 8.39
CA LEU A 458 -2.50 26.57 9.24
C LEU A 458 -2.07 27.92 9.82
N ALA A 459 -0.81 28.08 10.22
CA ALA A 459 -0.29 29.32 10.74
C ALA A 459 -0.31 30.45 9.68
N ILE A 460 0.11 30.16 8.43
CA ILE A 460 0.09 31.10 7.33
C ILE A 460 -1.35 31.58 7.04
N GLU A 461 -2.32 30.66 7.04
CA GLU A 461 -3.73 31.03 6.85
C GLU A 461 -4.22 31.95 7.98
N ARG A 462 -3.95 31.57 9.23
CA ARG A 462 -4.38 32.36 10.42
C ARG A 462 -3.78 33.76 10.44
N THR A 463 -2.50 33.92 10.07
CA THR A 463 -1.87 35.24 9.95
C THR A 463 -2.44 36.05 8.80
N GLY A 464 -3.00 35.40 7.79
CA GLY A 464 -3.68 36.02 6.67
C GLY A 464 -5.10 36.54 6.95
N ARG A 465 -5.68 36.21 8.11
CA ARG A 465 -7.04 36.66 8.47
C ARG A 465 -7.04 38.14 8.81
N GLY A 466 -7.93 38.90 8.15
CA GLY A 466 -8.02 40.36 8.31
C GLY A 466 -6.78 41.14 7.82
N ALA A 467 -5.89 40.52 7.06
CA ALA A 467 -4.58 41.06 6.69
C ALA A 467 -4.59 41.88 5.40
N ILE A 468 -5.73 42.03 4.75
CA ILE A 468 -5.85 42.75 3.47
C ILE A 468 -7.11 43.62 3.41
N GLU A 469 -7.08 44.64 2.57
CA GLU A 469 -8.28 45.46 2.30
C GLU A 469 -9.18 44.79 1.25
N PRO A 470 -10.52 44.86 1.35
CA PRO A 470 -11.43 44.37 0.33
C PRO A 470 -11.19 45.04 -1.02
N ILE A 471 -11.39 44.33 -2.13
CA ILE A 471 -11.37 44.90 -3.48
C ILE A 471 -12.59 45.80 -3.70
N MET A 472 -13.75 45.31 -3.24
CA MET A 472 -15.01 46.07 -3.24
C MET A 472 -15.72 45.85 -1.89
N THR A 473 -16.57 46.79 -1.50
CA THR A 473 -17.43 46.61 -0.33
C THR A 473 -18.50 45.57 -0.62
N ALA A 474 -18.96 44.81 0.39
CA ALA A 474 -20.03 43.84 0.23
C ALA A 474 -21.31 44.42 -0.38
N ALA A 475 -21.66 45.64 -0.01
CA ALA A 475 -22.82 46.37 -0.59
C ALA A 475 -22.65 46.58 -2.10
N ALA A 476 -21.47 47.07 -2.53
CA ALA A 476 -21.17 47.29 -3.96
C ALA A 476 -21.20 45.97 -4.77
N VAL A 477 -20.66 44.89 -4.20
CA VAL A 477 -20.72 43.57 -4.84
C VAL A 477 -22.16 43.08 -4.98
N LYS A 478 -22.97 43.22 -3.93
CA LYS A 478 -24.38 42.82 -3.95
C LYS A 478 -25.15 43.55 -5.05
N THR A 479 -24.99 44.86 -5.16
CA THR A 479 -25.60 45.67 -6.25
C THR A 479 -25.10 45.22 -7.62
N ALA A 480 -23.80 44.97 -7.78
CA ALA A 480 -23.24 44.52 -9.06
C ALA A 480 -23.72 43.12 -9.48
N LEU A 481 -24.16 42.29 -8.53
CA LEU A 481 -24.71 40.98 -8.80
C LEU A 481 -26.24 40.93 -8.93
N GLU A 482 -26.95 42.07 -8.76
CA GLU A 482 -28.39 42.14 -8.99
C GLU A 482 -28.75 41.81 -10.45
N GLY A 483 -29.78 40.98 -10.64
CA GLY A 483 -30.19 40.52 -11.98
C GLY A 483 -29.31 39.49 -12.65
N THR A 484 -28.20 39.04 -12.02
CA THR A 484 -27.37 37.95 -12.57
C THR A 484 -28.03 36.61 -12.40
N ALA A 485 -27.76 35.65 -13.32
CA ALA A 485 -28.25 34.27 -13.27
C ALA A 485 -27.53 33.39 -12.24
N LEU A 486 -26.68 33.96 -11.38
CA LEU A 486 -25.96 33.23 -10.34
C LEU A 486 -26.89 32.69 -9.27
N SER A 487 -26.67 31.46 -8.82
CA SER A 487 -27.35 30.90 -7.66
C SER A 487 -26.96 31.63 -6.36
N ALA A 488 -27.69 31.39 -5.27
CA ALA A 488 -27.38 32.00 -3.98
C ALA A 488 -25.99 31.65 -3.49
N GLY A 489 -25.57 30.37 -3.60
CA GLY A 489 -24.23 29.91 -3.26
C GLY A 489 -23.15 30.53 -4.13
N GLN A 490 -23.41 30.67 -5.43
CA GLN A 490 -22.46 31.31 -6.36
C GLN A 490 -22.30 32.81 -6.06
N ARG A 491 -23.41 33.52 -5.80
CA ARG A 491 -23.35 34.96 -5.39
C ARG A 491 -22.54 35.16 -4.13
N PHE A 492 -22.79 34.32 -3.11
CA PHE A 492 -22.01 34.36 -1.86
C PHE A 492 -20.52 34.06 -2.06
N ALA A 493 -20.20 33.14 -2.98
CA ALA A 493 -18.81 32.84 -3.33
C ALA A 493 -18.13 34.04 -4.03
N VAL A 494 -18.80 34.71 -4.99
CA VAL A 494 -18.27 35.94 -5.62
C VAL A 494 -18.08 37.04 -4.58
N GLU A 495 -19.05 37.25 -3.69
CA GLU A 495 -18.95 38.23 -2.60
C GLU A 495 -17.73 37.90 -1.70
N THR A 496 -17.60 36.65 -1.30
CA THR A 496 -16.47 36.18 -0.49
C THR A 496 -15.11 36.47 -1.14
N ILE A 497 -14.95 36.25 -2.45
CA ILE A 497 -13.71 36.52 -3.18
C ILE A 497 -13.38 38.00 -3.18
N VAL A 498 -14.38 38.84 -3.45
CA VAL A 498 -14.16 40.26 -3.79
C VAL A 498 -14.18 41.15 -2.55
N SER A 499 -14.97 40.83 -1.52
CA SER A 499 -15.14 41.68 -0.33
C SER A 499 -14.42 41.18 0.92
N THR A 500 -13.65 40.09 0.83
CA THR A 500 -12.93 39.54 1.98
C THR A 500 -11.79 40.45 2.45
N LYS A 501 -11.56 40.45 3.76
CA LYS A 501 -10.34 41.00 4.41
C LYS A 501 -9.28 39.88 4.65
N ASN A 502 -9.58 38.63 4.30
CA ASN A 502 -8.69 37.50 4.52
C ASN A 502 -7.84 37.28 3.25
N ARG A 503 -6.55 37.05 3.43
CA ARG A 503 -5.61 36.75 2.35
C ARG A 503 -5.92 35.42 1.65
N PHE A 504 -6.43 34.44 2.41
CA PHE A 504 -6.76 33.12 1.95
C PHE A 504 -8.25 32.86 2.16
N VAL A 505 -8.93 32.45 1.10
CA VAL A 505 -10.36 32.06 1.15
C VAL A 505 -10.59 30.77 0.37
N GLY A 506 -11.54 29.95 0.83
CA GLY A 506 -11.94 28.70 0.20
C GLY A 506 -13.26 28.81 -0.55
N ILE A 507 -13.37 28.12 -1.67
CA ILE A 507 -14.63 27.87 -2.38
C ILE A 507 -14.78 26.36 -2.47
N GLN A 508 -15.66 25.81 -1.64
CA GLN A 508 -16.03 24.40 -1.66
C GLN A 508 -17.25 24.24 -2.58
N GLY A 509 -17.12 23.44 -3.61
CA GLY A 509 -18.26 23.13 -4.49
C GLY A 509 -18.24 21.68 -4.94
N ASP A 510 -19.37 21.03 -4.90
CA ASP A 510 -19.54 19.66 -5.40
C ASP A 510 -19.35 19.59 -6.93
N ALA A 511 -19.29 18.38 -7.50
CA ALA A 511 -19.13 18.22 -8.95
C ALA A 511 -20.29 18.87 -9.72
N GLY A 512 -19.98 19.65 -10.78
CA GLY A 512 -21.00 20.25 -11.64
C GLY A 512 -21.71 21.49 -11.08
N THR A 513 -21.21 22.10 -9.98
CA THR A 513 -21.80 23.29 -9.37
C THR A 513 -21.38 24.63 -10.03
N GLY A 514 -20.53 24.59 -11.05
CA GLY A 514 -20.09 25.79 -11.77
C GLY A 514 -19.04 26.62 -11.03
N LYS A 515 -18.11 25.99 -10.29
CA LYS A 515 -17.00 26.66 -9.58
C LYS A 515 -16.21 27.62 -10.47
N THR A 516 -15.76 27.16 -11.63
CA THR A 516 -14.97 27.96 -12.57
C THR A 516 -15.77 29.14 -13.12
N TYR A 517 -17.04 28.92 -13.47
CA TYR A 517 -17.93 30.00 -13.89
C TYR A 517 -18.07 31.07 -12.80
N THR A 518 -18.24 30.68 -11.56
CA THR A 518 -18.34 31.58 -10.40
C THR A 518 -17.09 32.45 -10.24
N VAL A 519 -15.91 31.83 -10.38
CA VAL A 519 -14.63 32.57 -10.32
C VAL A 519 -14.49 33.53 -11.48
N ASN A 520 -14.91 33.17 -12.68
CA ASN A 520 -14.86 34.08 -13.84
C ASN A 520 -15.74 35.32 -13.63
N GLN A 521 -16.91 35.16 -12.96
CA GLN A 521 -17.73 36.30 -12.57
C GLN A 521 -17.01 37.22 -11.55
N ALA A 522 -16.33 36.63 -10.57
CA ALA A 522 -15.51 37.39 -9.62
C ALA A 522 -14.38 38.14 -10.33
N VAL A 523 -13.68 37.47 -11.26
CA VAL A 523 -12.59 38.10 -12.07
C VAL A 523 -13.12 39.20 -12.94
N ALA A 524 -14.32 39.06 -13.52
CA ALA A 524 -14.96 40.14 -14.30
C ALA A 524 -15.24 41.38 -13.44
N LEU A 525 -15.77 41.21 -12.24
CA LEU A 525 -15.99 42.30 -11.29
C LEU A 525 -14.66 42.95 -10.84
N ILE A 526 -13.65 42.16 -10.59
CA ILE A 526 -12.32 42.64 -10.24
C ILE A 526 -11.72 43.50 -11.38
N LYS A 527 -11.87 43.06 -12.63
CA LYS A 527 -11.44 43.84 -13.80
C LYS A 527 -12.20 45.17 -13.93
N GLN A 528 -13.50 45.18 -13.69
CA GLN A 528 -14.30 46.41 -13.69
C GLN A 528 -13.85 47.40 -12.58
N ALA A 529 -13.67 46.89 -11.37
CA ALA A 529 -13.16 47.67 -10.26
C ALA A 529 -11.73 48.22 -10.54
N SER A 530 -10.93 47.46 -11.25
CA SER A 530 -9.54 47.82 -11.63
C SER A 530 -9.46 48.86 -12.74
N ALA A 531 -10.51 49.06 -13.53
CA ALA A 531 -10.56 50.13 -14.53
C ALA A 531 -10.69 51.52 -13.89
N VAL A 532 -11.10 51.61 -12.61
CA VAL A 532 -11.31 52.85 -11.84
C VAL A 532 -10.13 53.15 -10.91
N SER A 533 -9.34 52.11 -10.53
CA SER A 533 -8.16 52.22 -9.67
C SER A 533 -7.07 51.28 -10.14
N GLU A 534 -5.77 51.54 -9.81
CA GLU A 534 -4.62 50.70 -10.22
C GLU A 534 -4.86 49.20 -10.11
N GLY A 535 -4.76 48.51 -11.27
CA GLY A 535 -5.36 47.23 -11.56
C GLY A 535 -4.88 46.01 -10.76
N TYR A 536 -5.81 45.20 -10.28
CA TYR A 536 -5.54 43.84 -9.82
C TYR A 536 -5.28 42.88 -10.99
N ARG A 537 -4.32 41.96 -10.82
CA ARG A 537 -4.01 40.89 -11.77
C ARG A 537 -4.43 39.56 -11.21
N THR A 538 -5.05 38.71 -12.03
CA THR A 538 -5.44 37.37 -11.64
C THR A 538 -4.57 36.34 -12.35
N VAL A 539 -3.99 35.41 -11.60
CA VAL A 539 -3.20 34.26 -12.09
C VAL A 539 -3.84 32.98 -11.59
N ALA A 540 -4.25 32.13 -12.51
CA ALA A 540 -4.84 30.83 -12.19
C ALA A 540 -3.78 29.73 -12.15
N LEU A 541 -3.84 28.87 -11.15
CA LEU A 541 -2.98 27.72 -10.99
C LEU A 541 -3.83 26.45 -10.96
N ALA A 542 -3.35 25.37 -11.59
CA ALA A 542 -4.00 24.07 -11.52
C ALA A 542 -2.94 22.95 -11.42
N PRO A 543 -3.28 21.81 -10.82
CA PRO A 543 -2.35 20.67 -10.71
C PRO A 543 -1.94 20.09 -12.06
N TYR A 544 -2.86 20.02 -13.05
CA TYR A 544 -2.66 19.30 -14.31
C TYR A 544 -2.77 20.20 -15.54
N GLY A 545 -2.04 19.81 -16.61
CA GLY A 545 -1.95 20.60 -17.84
C GLY A 545 -3.27 20.75 -18.61
N ASN A 546 -4.15 19.75 -18.59
CA ASN A 546 -5.48 19.82 -19.21
C ASN A 546 -6.37 20.88 -18.55
N GLN A 547 -6.32 21.00 -17.23
CA GLN A 547 -7.04 22.03 -16.46
C GLN A 547 -6.51 23.43 -16.79
N VAL A 548 -5.17 23.58 -16.89
CA VAL A 548 -4.55 24.85 -17.32
C VAL A 548 -5.03 25.25 -18.72
N LYS A 549 -5.16 24.29 -19.65
CA LYS A 549 -5.68 24.55 -20.98
C LYS A 549 -7.14 25.04 -20.92
N ALA A 550 -7.98 24.43 -20.10
CA ALA A 550 -9.36 24.85 -19.90
C ALA A 550 -9.43 26.30 -19.35
N LEU A 551 -8.66 26.63 -18.30
CA LEU A 551 -8.61 27.97 -17.72
C LEU A 551 -8.11 29.03 -18.71
N LYS A 552 -7.15 28.70 -19.60
CA LYS A 552 -6.69 29.58 -20.67
C LYS A 552 -7.77 29.85 -21.73
N ASN A 553 -8.54 28.80 -22.08
CA ASN A 553 -9.66 28.93 -23.02
C ASN A 553 -10.76 29.88 -22.48
N GLU A 554 -10.87 29.97 -21.16
CA GLU A 554 -11.76 30.91 -20.47
C GLU A 554 -11.16 32.32 -20.30
N GLY A 555 -9.98 32.58 -20.89
CA GLY A 555 -9.33 33.90 -20.89
C GLY A 555 -8.54 34.25 -19.64
N LEU A 556 -8.19 33.25 -18.82
CA LEU A 556 -7.36 33.44 -17.64
C LEU A 556 -5.87 33.22 -17.96
N GLU A 557 -5.00 34.02 -17.34
CA GLU A 557 -3.58 33.70 -17.27
C GLU A 557 -3.41 32.47 -16.37
N ALA A 558 -3.00 31.34 -16.94
CA ALA A 558 -2.97 30.10 -16.19
C ALA A 558 -1.67 29.32 -16.38
N HIS A 559 -1.20 28.68 -15.28
CA HIS A 559 0.00 27.86 -15.21
C HIS A 559 -0.25 26.60 -14.39
N THR A 560 0.57 25.54 -14.61
CA THR A 560 0.57 24.45 -13.66
C THR A 560 1.21 24.88 -12.35
N LEU A 561 0.68 24.41 -11.21
CA LEU A 561 1.24 24.70 -9.90
C LEU A 561 2.73 24.36 -9.82
N ALA A 562 3.12 23.20 -10.39
CA ALA A 562 4.52 22.76 -10.42
C ALA A 562 5.41 23.69 -11.24
N SER A 563 4.96 24.18 -12.40
CA SER A 563 5.69 25.17 -13.21
C SER A 563 5.83 26.50 -12.47
N PHE A 564 4.73 27.00 -11.91
CA PHE A 564 4.73 28.22 -11.12
C PHE A 564 5.72 28.16 -9.95
N LEU A 565 5.75 27.05 -9.20
CA LEU A 565 6.67 26.89 -8.07
C LEU A 565 8.15 26.83 -8.48
N ARG A 566 8.47 26.31 -9.68
CA ARG A 566 9.85 26.25 -10.21
C ARG A 566 10.37 27.59 -10.73
N THR A 567 9.51 28.48 -11.17
CA THR A 567 9.91 29.78 -11.67
C THR A 567 10.59 30.61 -10.56
N LYS A 568 11.82 31.10 -10.79
CA LYS A 568 12.59 31.84 -9.79
C LYS A 568 11.99 33.24 -9.56
N ASP A 569 11.80 33.98 -10.63
CA ASP A 569 11.25 35.36 -10.57
C ASP A 569 9.75 35.30 -10.87
N LYS A 570 8.95 35.40 -9.82
CA LYS A 570 7.49 35.41 -9.93
C LYS A 570 7.00 36.83 -9.92
N PRO A 571 6.39 37.30 -11.02
CA PRO A 571 5.87 38.71 -11.08
C PRO A 571 4.53 38.76 -10.32
N ILE A 572 4.56 38.56 -9.00
CA ILE A 572 3.39 38.68 -8.10
C ILE A 572 3.67 39.69 -7.00
N ASP A 573 2.66 40.44 -6.63
CA ASP A 573 2.68 41.50 -5.63
C ASP A 573 1.37 41.56 -4.84
N GLY A 574 1.19 42.57 -4.01
CA GLY A 574 -0.01 42.77 -3.19
C GLY A 574 -1.31 42.98 -4.00
N LYS A 575 -1.22 43.29 -5.30
CA LYS A 575 -2.36 43.38 -6.21
C LYS A 575 -2.60 42.10 -7.03
N THR A 576 -1.84 41.07 -6.78
CA THR A 576 -2.03 39.78 -7.47
C THR A 576 -3.01 38.89 -6.71
N ILE A 577 -3.95 38.27 -7.44
CA ILE A 577 -4.90 37.28 -6.95
C ILE A 577 -4.54 35.93 -7.57
N ILE A 578 -4.10 35.02 -6.74
CA ILE A 578 -3.84 33.64 -7.14
C ILE A 578 -5.13 32.84 -6.97
N VAL A 579 -5.61 32.19 -8.04
CA VAL A 579 -6.71 31.27 -8.03
C VAL A 579 -6.15 29.87 -8.18
N LEU A 580 -6.18 29.05 -7.13
CA LEU A 580 -5.76 27.64 -7.18
C LEU A 580 -6.96 26.75 -7.39
N ASP A 581 -7.11 26.26 -8.62
CA ASP A 581 -8.17 25.32 -8.97
C ASP A 581 -7.80 23.89 -8.53
N GLU A 582 -8.80 23.07 -8.28
CA GLU A 582 -8.67 21.70 -7.78
C GLU A 582 -7.77 21.58 -6.54
N SER A 583 -7.91 22.50 -5.60
CA SER A 583 -7.12 22.52 -4.35
C SER A 583 -7.25 21.24 -3.52
N GLY A 584 -8.31 20.45 -3.73
CA GLY A 584 -8.53 19.14 -3.07
C GLY A 584 -7.46 18.10 -3.42
N VAL A 585 -6.84 18.19 -4.61
CA VAL A 585 -5.80 17.25 -5.08
C VAL A 585 -4.38 17.80 -4.93
N VAL A 586 -4.19 18.90 -4.18
CA VAL A 586 -2.88 19.47 -3.89
C VAL A 586 -2.37 18.98 -2.55
N GLY A 587 -1.19 18.35 -2.54
CA GLY A 587 -0.54 17.84 -1.34
C GLY A 587 0.03 18.95 -0.44
N ALA A 588 0.32 18.60 0.81
CA ALA A 588 0.78 19.56 1.82
C ALA A 588 2.07 20.27 1.44
N ARG A 589 2.99 19.62 0.72
CA ARG A 589 4.26 20.23 0.31
C ARG A 589 4.06 21.39 -0.67
N GLN A 590 3.27 21.17 -1.72
CA GLN A 590 3.00 22.20 -2.72
C GLN A 590 2.12 23.30 -2.16
N MET A 591 1.15 22.95 -1.30
CA MET A 591 0.29 23.95 -0.63
C MET A 591 1.11 24.87 0.26
N GLU A 592 1.99 24.34 1.11
CA GLU A 592 2.90 25.18 1.92
C GLU A 592 3.72 26.11 1.06
N GLN A 593 4.33 25.59 -0.02
CA GLN A 593 5.18 26.39 -0.91
C GLN A 593 4.42 27.54 -1.57
N VAL A 594 3.24 27.29 -2.13
CA VAL A 594 2.46 28.34 -2.80
C VAL A 594 1.92 29.36 -1.79
N MET A 595 1.45 28.93 -0.62
CA MET A 595 0.96 29.86 0.41
C MET A 595 2.07 30.77 0.94
N ARG A 596 3.30 30.26 1.14
CA ARG A 596 4.47 31.09 1.51
C ARG A 596 4.82 32.12 0.42
N VAL A 597 4.72 31.73 -0.85
CA VAL A 597 4.96 32.65 -1.98
C VAL A 597 3.91 33.77 -1.97
N VAL A 598 2.65 33.43 -1.77
CA VAL A 598 1.53 34.39 -1.69
C VAL A 598 1.69 35.32 -0.48
N GLU A 599 2.01 34.78 0.69
CA GLU A 599 2.25 35.54 1.92
C GLU A 599 3.39 36.54 1.73
N LYS A 600 4.54 36.10 1.22
CA LYS A 600 5.72 36.92 0.98
C LYS A 600 5.47 38.08 -0.01
N ALA A 601 4.68 37.83 -1.04
CA ALA A 601 4.31 38.83 -2.05
C ALA A 601 3.22 39.79 -1.56
N GLY A 602 2.58 39.55 -0.42
CA GLY A 602 1.41 40.31 0.00
C GLY A 602 0.15 40.01 -0.84
N ALA A 603 0.20 39.03 -1.72
CA ALA A 603 -0.84 38.64 -2.65
C ALA A 603 -2.07 38.03 -1.96
N ARG A 604 -3.14 37.79 -2.70
CA ARG A 604 -4.37 37.09 -2.27
C ARG A 604 -4.41 35.71 -2.87
N MET A 605 -5.10 34.78 -2.22
CA MET A 605 -5.28 33.43 -2.74
C MET A 605 -6.70 32.90 -2.53
N VAL A 606 -7.30 32.43 -3.61
CA VAL A 606 -8.59 31.77 -3.63
C VAL A 606 -8.35 30.29 -3.92
N LEU A 607 -8.76 29.40 -3.00
CA LEU A 607 -8.63 27.97 -3.12
C LEU A 607 -9.98 27.38 -3.55
N LEU A 608 -10.04 26.84 -4.78
CA LEU A 608 -11.23 26.14 -5.28
C LEU A 608 -11.01 24.64 -5.20
N GLY A 609 -12.00 23.91 -4.73
CA GLY A 609 -11.88 22.47 -4.67
C GLY A 609 -13.14 21.79 -4.19
N ASP A 610 -13.03 20.46 -4.11
CA ASP A 610 -14.04 19.60 -3.54
C ASP A 610 -13.35 18.56 -2.64
N THR A 611 -13.63 18.63 -1.35
CA THR A 611 -13.04 17.71 -0.35
C THR A 611 -13.63 16.30 -0.39
N LYS A 612 -14.70 16.08 -1.17
CA LYS A 612 -15.37 14.78 -1.34
C LYS A 612 -14.90 14.04 -2.61
N GLN A 613 -14.19 14.70 -3.52
CA GLN A 613 -13.65 14.09 -4.74
C GLN A 613 -12.27 13.45 -4.49
N THR A 614 -11.55 13.17 -5.56
CA THR A 614 -10.22 12.53 -5.53
C THR A 614 -9.25 13.29 -4.63
N GLU A 615 -8.56 12.55 -3.77
CA GLU A 615 -7.55 13.09 -2.88
C GLU A 615 -6.21 13.29 -3.58
N ALA A 616 -5.33 14.07 -2.96
CA ALA A 616 -3.97 14.28 -3.44
C ALA A 616 -3.18 12.96 -3.52
N ILE A 617 -2.39 12.80 -4.57
CA ILE A 617 -1.41 11.69 -4.67
C ILE A 617 -0.24 11.92 -3.69
N GLU A 618 0.17 13.18 -3.52
CA GLU A 618 1.15 13.59 -2.50
C GLU A 618 0.52 13.62 -1.10
N ALA A 619 1.36 13.48 -0.07
CA ALA A 619 0.92 13.43 1.32
C ALA A 619 0.16 14.68 1.79
N GLY A 620 -0.90 14.45 2.57
CA GLY A 620 -1.68 15.50 3.26
C GLY A 620 -2.94 15.94 2.52
N LYS A 621 -3.87 16.53 3.30
CA LYS A 621 -5.16 17.05 2.84
C LYS A 621 -5.34 18.51 3.26
N PRO A 622 -4.44 19.41 2.82
CA PRO A 622 -4.38 20.78 3.36
C PRO A 622 -5.65 21.58 3.13
N PHE A 623 -6.35 21.42 2.00
CA PHE A 623 -7.59 22.14 1.73
C PHE A 623 -8.71 21.79 2.71
N ALA A 624 -8.84 20.50 3.06
CA ALA A 624 -9.79 20.06 4.08
C ALA A 624 -9.37 20.52 5.48
N GLN A 625 -8.07 20.46 5.81
CA GLN A 625 -7.54 20.91 7.10
C GLN A 625 -7.74 22.42 7.30
N LEU A 626 -7.51 23.24 6.28
CA LEU A 626 -7.75 24.69 6.31
C LEU A 626 -9.23 25.01 6.59
N GLN A 627 -10.16 24.30 5.92
CA GLN A 627 -11.60 24.48 6.19
C GLN A 627 -11.98 24.08 7.62
N GLN A 628 -11.43 22.97 8.12
CA GLN A 628 -11.66 22.50 9.49
C GLN A 628 -11.09 23.46 10.54
N ASP A 629 -9.99 24.13 10.22
CA ASP A 629 -9.35 25.14 11.09
C ASP A 629 -10.05 26.52 11.03
N GLY A 630 -11.11 26.66 10.25
CA GLY A 630 -11.95 27.85 10.19
C GLY A 630 -11.56 28.88 9.12
N MET A 631 -10.84 28.48 8.07
CA MET A 631 -10.67 29.31 6.88
C MET A 631 -12.02 29.74 6.33
N GLN A 632 -12.21 31.04 6.05
CA GLN A 632 -13.41 31.54 5.41
C GLN A 632 -13.68 30.79 4.11
N THR A 633 -14.79 30.06 4.05
CA THR A 633 -15.10 29.19 2.92
C THR A 633 -16.56 29.37 2.49
N ALA A 634 -16.78 29.77 1.22
CA ALA A 634 -18.08 29.76 0.62
C ALA A 634 -18.39 28.37 0.05
N ARG A 635 -19.64 27.93 0.18
CA ARG A 635 -20.10 26.61 -0.32
C ARG A 635 -21.10 26.78 -1.47
N ILE A 636 -20.86 26.05 -2.56
CA ILE A 636 -21.76 25.98 -3.72
C ILE A 636 -22.26 24.55 -3.82
N SER A 637 -23.53 24.32 -3.50
CA SER A 637 -24.16 23.00 -3.47
C SER A 637 -25.08 22.72 -4.65
N GLU A 638 -25.56 23.78 -5.34
CA GLU A 638 -26.53 23.61 -6.42
C GLU A 638 -25.88 23.07 -7.69
N ILE A 639 -26.23 21.85 -8.06
CA ILE A 639 -25.73 21.18 -9.27
C ILE A 639 -26.37 21.83 -10.52
N GLN A 640 -25.52 22.34 -11.42
CA GLN A 640 -25.91 23.02 -12.65
C GLN A 640 -25.68 22.17 -13.92
N ARG A 641 -24.77 21.18 -13.86
CA ARG A 641 -24.35 20.38 -15.02
C ARG A 641 -25.45 19.38 -15.45
N GLN A 642 -26.10 18.71 -14.50
CA GLN A 642 -27.14 17.74 -14.77
C GLN A 642 -28.48 18.46 -14.86
N LYS A 643 -29.09 18.43 -16.07
CA LYS A 643 -30.42 19.01 -16.34
C LYS A 643 -31.55 17.99 -16.17
N ASP A 644 -31.25 16.70 -16.36
CA ASP A 644 -32.22 15.61 -16.11
C ASP A 644 -32.41 15.46 -14.59
N HIS A 645 -33.62 15.48 -14.12
CA HIS A 645 -34.01 15.45 -12.70
C HIS A 645 -33.58 14.14 -12.03
N GLU A 646 -33.77 12.99 -12.70
CA GLU A 646 -33.40 11.67 -12.16
C GLU A 646 -31.89 11.58 -12.03
N LEU A 647 -31.11 11.98 -13.05
CA LEU A 647 -29.67 11.98 -13.02
C LEU A 647 -29.13 12.95 -11.96
N LYS A 648 -29.76 14.10 -11.77
CA LYS A 648 -29.39 15.05 -10.72
C LYS A 648 -29.58 14.43 -9.34
N THR A 649 -30.72 13.80 -9.09
CA THR A 649 -31.02 13.09 -7.83
C THR A 649 -30.04 11.94 -7.59
N ALA A 650 -29.68 11.19 -8.64
CA ALA A 650 -28.65 10.15 -8.55
C ALA A 650 -27.30 10.71 -8.08
N VAL A 651 -26.87 11.83 -8.67
CA VAL A 651 -25.60 12.50 -8.32
C VAL A 651 -25.62 13.07 -6.90
N GLU A 652 -26.74 13.65 -6.45
CA GLU A 652 -26.91 14.13 -5.08
C GLU A 652 -26.80 12.99 -4.07
N HIS A 653 -27.45 11.86 -4.32
CA HIS A 653 -27.30 10.65 -3.50
C HIS A 653 -25.85 10.12 -3.47
N ALA A 654 -25.19 10.08 -4.64
CA ALA A 654 -23.81 9.66 -4.73
C ALA A 654 -22.86 10.58 -3.93
N ALA A 655 -23.06 11.91 -4.01
CA ALA A 655 -22.29 12.90 -3.27
C ALA A 655 -22.44 12.77 -1.73
N GLU A 656 -23.55 12.20 -1.27
CA GLU A 656 -23.82 11.87 0.13
C GLU A 656 -23.37 10.45 0.52
N GLY A 657 -22.74 9.69 -0.39
CA GLY A 657 -22.32 8.32 -0.14
C GLY A 657 -23.45 7.28 -0.13
N ARG A 658 -24.64 7.67 -0.55
CA ARG A 658 -25.85 6.81 -0.63
C ARG A 658 -25.90 6.06 -1.96
N VAL A 659 -25.05 5.02 -2.12
CA VAL A 659 -24.86 4.31 -3.38
C VAL A 659 -26.15 3.64 -3.88
N THR A 660 -26.85 2.88 -3.03
CA THR A 660 -28.07 2.17 -3.43
C THR A 660 -29.19 3.12 -3.88
N PRO A 661 -29.53 4.19 -3.14
CA PRO A 661 -30.46 5.20 -3.64
C PRO A 661 -29.98 5.87 -4.94
N SER A 662 -28.69 6.16 -5.09
CA SER A 662 -28.14 6.73 -6.32
C SER A 662 -28.42 5.85 -7.53
N LEU A 663 -28.10 4.56 -7.44
CA LEU A 663 -28.31 3.59 -8.52
C LEU A 663 -29.79 3.42 -8.91
N ALA A 664 -30.71 3.60 -7.95
CA ALA A 664 -32.15 3.53 -8.22
C ALA A 664 -32.66 4.61 -9.19
N HIS A 665 -31.94 5.73 -9.31
CA HIS A 665 -32.27 6.84 -10.24
C HIS A 665 -31.49 6.74 -11.56
N ILE A 666 -30.68 5.68 -11.78
CA ILE A 666 -30.00 5.42 -13.06
C ILE A 666 -30.90 4.53 -13.93
N LYS A 667 -31.29 5.00 -15.12
CA LYS A 667 -32.23 4.31 -16.03
C LYS A 667 -31.72 2.96 -16.54
N HIS A 668 -30.41 2.82 -16.68
CA HIS A 668 -29.80 1.59 -17.18
C HIS A 668 -28.60 1.22 -16.32
N VAL A 669 -28.71 0.10 -15.62
CA VAL A 669 -27.64 -0.48 -14.81
C VAL A 669 -27.48 -1.93 -15.22
N GLU A 670 -26.32 -2.30 -15.71
CA GLU A 670 -25.97 -3.66 -16.10
C GLU A 670 -24.92 -4.23 -15.15
N GLU A 671 -25.24 -5.36 -14.50
CA GLU A 671 -24.35 -6.04 -13.59
C GLU A 671 -23.76 -7.28 -14.26
N LEU A 672 -22.48 -7.21 -14.61
CA LEU A 672 -21.73 -8.30 -15.25
C LEU A 672 -20.66 -8.84 -14.29
N LYS A 673 -20.65 -10.16 -14.08
CA LYS A 673 -19.73 -10.82 -13.13
C LYS A 673 -18.32 -10.88 -13.66
N GLU A 674 -18.14 -11.20 -14.93
CA GLU A 674 -16.83 -11.42 -15.54
C GLU A 674 -16.20 -10.12 -16.06
N PRO A 675 -14.92 -9.84 -15.76
CA PRO A 675 -14.22 -8.63 -16.20
C PRO A 675 -14.24 -8.45 -17.73
N ILE A 676 -14.07 -9.54 -18.47
CA ILE A 676 -14.02 -9.50 -19.93
C ILE A 676 -15.38 -9.11 -20.53
N GLU A 677 -16.49 -9.55 -19.93
CA GLU A 677 -17.83 -9.19 -20.33
C GLU A 677 -18.10 -7.71 -20.08
N ARG A 678 -17.67 -7.17 -18.92
CA ARG A 678 -17.74 -5.73 -18.64
C ARG A 678 -16.97 -4.89 -19.65
N HIS A 679 -15.75 -5.30 -20.00
CA HIS A 679 -14.95 -4.60 -21.01
C HIS A 679 -15.63 -4.61 -22.39
N ARG A 680 -16.17 -5.76 -22.80
CA ARG A 680 -16.91 -5.87 -24.07
C ARG A 680 -18.17 -5.00 -24.08
N ALA A 681 -18.94 -5.01 -23.00
CA ALA A 681 -20.14 -4.18 -22.87
C ALA A 681 -19.80 -2.68 -22.99
N ILE A 682 -18.77 -2.20 -22.27
CA ILE A 682 -18.29 -0.82 -22.34
C ILE A 682 -17.86 -0.45 -23.76
N VAL A 683 -17.07 -1.31 -24.42
CA VAL A 683 -16.61 -1.06 -25.79
C VAL A 683 -17.77 -1.01 -26.77
N ASN A 684 -18.71 -1.95 -26.67
CA ASN A 684 -19.88 -2.01 -27.55
C ASN A 684 -20.79 -0.78 -27.36
N ASP A 685 -21.01 -0.36 -26.11
CA ASP A 685 -21.80 0.84 -25.82
C ASP A 685 -21.11 2.11 -26.37
N TYR A 686 -19.80 2.24 -26.17
CA TYR A 686 -19.04 3.36 -26.72
C TYR A 686 -19.06 3.43 -28.24
N ILE A 687 -18.96 2.28 -28.94
CA ILE A 687 -19.03 2.22 -30.41
C ILE A 687 -20.46 2.51 -30.89
N GLY A 688 -21.48 1.98 -30.20
CA GLY A 688 -22.89 2.17 -30.55
C GLY A 688 -23.42 3.57 -30.26
N ASN A 689 -22.88 4.24 -29.25
CA ASN A 689 -23.27 5.56 -28.78
C ASN A 689 -22.06 6.50 -28.62
N PRO A 690 -21.35 6.86 -29.72
CA PRO A 690 -20.19 7.74 -29.61
C PRO A 690 -20.64 9.10 -29.02
N PRO A 691 -19.82 9.70 -28.11
CA PRO A 691 -20.15 11.01 -27.57
C PRO A 691 -20.23 12.04 -28.69
N ALA A 692 -21.27 12.86 -28.66
CA ALA A 692 -21.36 14.01 -29.56
C ALA A 692 -20.18 14.95 -29.30
N HIS A 693 -19.41 15.29 -30.35
CA HIS A 693 -18.23 16.17 -30.28
C HIS A 693 -18.62 17.62 -29.91
#